data_49dabfa0402be4f1c91e6b9794f9d957
#
_entry.id   49dabfa0402be4f1c91e6b9794f9d957
#
_cell.length_a   1.000
_cell.length_b   1.000
_cell.length_c   1.000
_cell.angle_alpha   90.00
_cell.angle_beta   90.00
_cell.angle_gamma   90.00
#
_symmetry.space_group_name_H-M   'P 1'
#
loop_
_entity.id
_entity.type
_entity.pdbx_description
1 polymer ?
#
loop_
_entity_poly.entity_id
_entity_poly.type
_entity_poly.pdbx_seq_one_letter_code
_entity_poly.pdbx_strand_id
1 'polypeptide(L)'
;MMVTITLSQPSVPILPLTGLPAWLCGLLAARGVTTAEAAQSFLHPAADQLRAPLALHGLEKAAAIIRNAAAQGRRAVVYGDYDVDGVSASAILYETLGILGMARQVYLPDRHKEGYGLNIPAVETLAREADILITVDCGITSIAEVSRAKELGMTVVVTDHHRHLDTLPPADAVVSPLLGDYPFPGLCGAGVAWKLALALAGEQAMELMELAAVATVADMVPLTDENRVIAALGLEQLAHTKRPGLRAVMERAGVQGTVSSDQVGFQIAPRMNACGRMASARIAFDMLTTRDRGEAEELAARMEALNQERKAEENKVLEAALSQAAQMDLVENHAIVVWGEGWNSGVVGLAAGRVAEQFAYPTVALAVDGDKCVGSARSAGDIDIYKALSQCADLFERFGGHKQAAGLTLKRENLEIFAKRLSQAVAEQTGGKPVKPALVCDGKLTLPDVTEETVHWLEKLEPFGMGNPAPRFLCEDAQALSLRAVGAEGRHLKCSFQQGSELRDGIYFGGGAWAGKTAGRFRFAFSPTLNEFRGKVSAECRVYALQMIPESLTKDADREALSLFADPRSEDSVVLLSPAELPALMASGQGTLLLCRCLETALALRGQFPEADFCLEEATDSRAFNTILLYGSANRVSPAFRNIILCDGDTGEGAAFQAACPRATVAALPVSDGLKSLLSASFIDKDALRNCFIQLRSASFRDLYGFAAACGLTVPQAAFALAVLRDIELIDASLSPFRVSLRPMQKRGPEESKLFQLAEQIHFNASH
;
A
#
# COMPACT_ATOMS: atom_id res chain seq x y z
N MET A 1 -7.22 -8.09 -2.82
CA MET A 1 -7.24 -6.81 -3.55
C MET A 1 -6.62 -7.04 -4.92
N MET A 2 -7.31 -6.74 -6.01
CA MET A 2 -6.69 -6.76 -7.34
C MET A 2 -5.89 -5.47 -7.53
N VAL A 3 -4.61 -5.62 -7.89
CA VAL A 3 -3.68 -4.53 -8.15
C VAL A 3 -3.30 -4.60 -9.62
N THR A 4 -3.37 -3.49 -10.33
CA THR A 4 -2.86 -3.42 -11.71
C THR A 4 -1.34 -3.42 -11.67
N ILE A 5 -0.70 -4.37 -12.35
CA ILE A 5 0.76 -4.41 -12.47
C ILE A 5 1.15 -3.71 -13.77
N THR A 6 1.97 -2.66 -13.66
CA THR A 6 2.47 -1.88 -14.79
C THR A 6 3.99 -1.88 -14.82
N LEU A 7 4.57 -1.58 -15.98
CA LEU A 7 6.02 -1.39 -16.13
C LEU A 7 6.33 0.10 -16.18
N SER A 8 7.32 0.53 -15.44
CA SER A 8 7.89 1.87 -15.64
C SER A 8 8.56 1.91 -17.02
N GLN A 9 8.33 3.00 -17.75
CA GLN A 9 9.10 3.27 -18.95
C GLN A 9 10.26 4.20 -18.56
N PRO A 10 11.51 3.82 -18.81
CA PRO A 10 12.63 4.70 -18.55
C PRO A 10 12.49 5.97 -19.39
N SER A 11 12.57 7.13 -18.74
CA SER A 11 12.48 8.44 -19.39
C SER A 11 13.74 8.79 -20.20
N VAL A 12 14.80 8.01 -20.06
CA VAL A 12 16.10 8.18 -20.73
C VAL A 12 16.53 6.87 -21.40
N PRO A 13 17.33 6.94 -22.50
CA PRO A 13 17.85 5.75 -23.16
C PRO A 13 18.70 4.90 -22.19
N ILE A 14 18.48 3.59 -22.22
CA ILE A 14 19.31 2.64 -21.47
C ILE A 14 20.61 2.46 -22.24
N LEU A 15 21.72 2.94 -21.67
CA LEU A 15 23.06 2.70 -22.21
C LEU A 15 23.66 1.46 -21.55
N PRO A 16 24.19 0.50 -22.30
CA PRO A 16 24.89 -0.65 -21.73
C PRO A 16 26.18 -0.16 -21.07
N LEU A 17 26.29 -0.38 -19.77
CA LEU A 17 27.51 -0.09 -18.99
C LEU A 17 28.34 -1.37 -18.91
N THR A 18 29.61 -1.28 -19.25
CA THR A 18 30.53 -2.43 -19.29
C THR A 18 30.64 -3.07 -17.89
N GLY A 19 30.41 -4.38 -17.83
CA GLY A 19 30.52 -5.16 -16.60
C GLY A 19 29.27 -5.18 -15.72
N LEU A 20 28.16 -4.50 -16.13
CA LEU A 20 26.89 -4.53 -15.42
C LEU A 20 25.83 -5.34 -16.20
N PRO A 21 24.95 -6.10 -15.50
CA PRO A 21 23.81 -6.76 -16.12
C PRO A 21 22.88 -5.76 -16.81
N ALA A 22 22.27 -6.14 -17.93
CA ALA A 22 21.40 -5.24 -18.70
C ALA A 22 20.20 -4.73 -17.89
N TRP A 23 19.58 -5.59 -17.05
CA TRP A 23 18.48 -5.17 -16.18
C TRP A 23 18.92 -4.13 -15.14
N LEU A 24 20.16 -4.22 -14.62
CA LEU A 24 20.72 -3.25 -13.69
C LEU A 24 20.97 -1.89 -14.36
N CYS A 25 21.47 -1.90 -15.61
CA CYS A 25 21.59 -0.67 -16.41
C CYS A 25 20.23 0.03 -16.58
N GLY A 26 19.16 -0.74 -16.80
CA GLY A 26 17.80 -0.21 -16.85
C GLY A 26 17.34 0.44 -15.55
N LEU A 27 17.63 -0.18 -14.42
CA LEU A 27 17.32 0.38 -13.09
C LEU A 27 18.11 1.67 -12.80
N LEU A 28 19.39 1.69 -13.14
CA LEU A 28 20.25 2.87 -12.98
C LEU A 28 19.76 4.03 -13.85
N ALA A 29 19.45 3.74 -15.12
CA ALA A 29 18.90 4.74 -16.05
C ALA A 29 17.57 5.33 -15.55
N ALA A 30 16.67 4.51 -15.00
CA ALA A 30 15.40 4.96 -14.40
C ALA A 30 15.63 5.91 -13.19
N ARG A 31 16.79 5.81 -12.53
CA ARG A 31 17.23 6.68 -11.43
C ARG A 31 18.06 7.88 -11.90
N GLY A 32 18.15 8.12 -13.21
CA GLY A 32 18.94 9.20 -13.79
C GLY A 32 20.45 8.93 -13.83
N VAL A 33 20.89 7.71 -13.53
CA VAL A 33 22.29 7.27 -13.55
C VAL A 33 22.61 6.70 -14.93
N THR A 34 23.24 7.52 -15.79
CA THR A 34 23.38 7.20 -17.23
C THR A 34 24.84 7.09 -17.71
N THR A 35 25.82 7.39 -16.86
CA THR A 35 27.26 7.26 -17.22
C THR A 35 27.95 6.22 -16.34
N ALA A 36 29.09 5.71 -16.77
CA ALA A 36 29.88 4.74 -16.02
C ALA A 36 30.38 5.31 -14.68
N GLU A 37 30.82 6.59 -14.69
CA GLU A 37 31.31 7.30 -13.51
C GLU A 37 30.15 7.48 -12.49
N ALA A 38 28.96 7.93 -12.97
CA ALA A 38 27.79 8.07 -12.12
C ALA A 38 27.33 6.71 -11.55
N ALA A 39 27.38 5.64 -12.35
CA ALA A 39 27.07 4.30 -11.88
C ALA A 39 28.06 3.80 -10.81
N GLN A 40 29.35 4.05 -11.02
CA GLN A 40 30.38 3.73 -10.04
C GLN A 40 30.14 4.47 -8.71
N SER A 41 29.90 5.77 -8.77
CA SER A 41 29.58 6.59 -7.60
C SER A 41 28.31 6.13 -6.89
N PHE A 42 27.26 5.77 -7.65
CA PHE A 42 26.01 5.31 -7.08
C PHE A 42 26.13 3.95 -6.40
N LEU A 43 26.85 3.01 -7.02
CA LEU A 43 27.03 1.65 -6.49
C LEU A 43 28.07 1.58 -5.36
N HIS A 44 28.94 2.59 -5.22
CA HIS A 44 29.99 2.66 -4.20
C HIS A 44 29.99 4.04 -3.52
N PRO A 45 29.00 4.32 -2.64
CA PRO A 45 28.96 5.56 -1.89
C PRO A 45 30.22 5.74 -1.04
N ALA A 46 30.88 6.92 -1.14
CA ALA A 46 32.12 7.22 -0.44
C ALA A 46 32.15 8.68 0.05
N ALA A 47 32.92 8.95 1.10
CA ALA A 47 32.96 10.28 1.75
C ALA A 47 33.49 11.42 0.85
N ASP A 48 34.26 11.11 -0.15
CA ASP A 48 34.77 12.07 -1.13
C ASP A 48 33.70 12.60 -2.11
N GLN A 49 32.55 11.96 -2.14
CA GLN A 49 31.36 12.40 -2.90
C GLN A 49 30.56 13.49 -2.15
N LEU A 50 30.85 13.71 -0.87
CA LEU A 50 30.19 14.75 -0.07
C LEU A 50 30.70 16.13 -0.48
N ARG A 51 29.78 17.07 -0.67
CA ARG A 51 30.16 18.46 -0.97
C ARG A 51 30.76 19.16 0.23
N ALA A 52 31.64 20.12 -0.02
CA ALA A 52 32.22 20.94 1.03
C ALA A 52 31.09 21.61 1.86
N PRO A 53 31.13 21.54 3.20
CA PRO A 53 30.07 22.11 4.05
C PRO A 53 29.82 23.60 3.77
N LEU A 54 30.86 24.38 3.54
CA LEU A 54 30.78 25.82 3.28
C LEU A 54 30.10 26.19 1.94
N ALA A 55 29.84 25.22 1.06
CA ALA A 55 29.06 25.45 -0.15
C ALA A 55 27.55 25.68 0.18
N LEU A 56 27.10 25.26 1.35
CA LEU A 56 25.73 25.45 1.78
C LEU A 56 25.45 26.91 2.15
N HIS A 57 24.39 27.48 1.59
CA HIS A 57 24.08 28.92 1.77
C HIS A 57 23.99 29.30 3.25
N GLY A 58 24.64 30.39 3.63
CA GLY A 58 24.61 30.91 4.99
C GLY A 58 25.48 30.17 6.00
N LEU A 59 26.03 29.00 5.66
CA LEU A 59 26.72 28.13 6.62
C LEU A 59 28.04 28.72 7.08
N GLU A 60 28.81 29.37 6.21
CA GLU A 60 30.05 30.06 6.58
C GLU A 60 29.80 31.16 7.62
N LYS A 61 28.77 31.99 7.40
CA LYS A 61 28.34 33.04 8.32
C LYS A 61 27.87 32.45 9.66
N ALA A 62 27.06 31.39 9.64
CA ALA A 62 26.59 30.70 10.84
C ALA A 62 27.76 30.13 11.65
N ALA A 63 28.70 29.46 10.99
CA ALA A 63 29.90 28.91 11.66
C ALA A 63 30.79 30.01 12.28
N ALA A 64 30.97 31.13 11.59
CA ALA A 64 31.73 32.29 12.13
C ALA A 64 31.06 32.88 13.38
N ILE A 65 29.71 33.03 13.37
CA ILE A 65 28.93 33.53 14.51
C ILE A 65 29.10 32.60 15.72
N ILE A 66 28.94 31.28 15.51
CA ILE A 66 29.00 30.28 16.58
C ILE A 66 30.41 30.20 17.16
N ARG A 67 31.49 30.20 16.31
CA ARG A 67 32.88 30.24 16.81
C ARG A 67 33.17 31.47 17.62
N ASN A 68 32.69 32.64 17.18
CA ASN A 68 32.85 33.88 17.94
C ASN A 68 32.12 33.83 19.28
N ALA A 69 30.90 33.32 19.30
CA ALA A 69 30.13 33.10 20.51
C ALA A 69 30.86 32.14 21.48
N ALA A 70 31.46 31.07 20.96
CA ALA A 70 32.26 30.12 21.75
C ALA A 70 33.48 30.80 22.35
N ALA A 71 34.23 31.59 21.59
CA ALA A 71 35.42 32.33 22.04
C ALA A 71 35.07 33.37 23.13
N GLN A 72 33.85 33.88 23.11
CA GLN A 72 33.34 34.84 24.13
C GLN A 72 32.69 34.17 25.34
N GLY A 73 32.65 32.85 25.40
CA GLY A 73 32.03 32.10 26.48
C GLY A 73 30.52 32.31 26.60
N ARG A 74 29.86 32.63 25.47
CA ARG A 74 28.36 32.81 25.43
C ARG A 74 27.62 31.49 25.60
N ARG A 75 26.47 31.59 26.22
CA ARG A 75 25.56 30.41 26.43
C ARG A 75 24.68 30.19 25.21
N ALA A 76 24.58 28.96 24.75
CA ALA A 76 23.78 28.59 23.60
C ALA A 76 22.54 27.79 23.98
N VAL A 77 21.45 28.01 23.26
CA VAL A 77 20.31 27.09 23.24
C VAL A 77 20.11 26.58 21.82
N VAL A 78 20.01 25.26 21.66
CA VAL A 78 19.58 24.59 20.45
C VAL A 78 18.07 24.36 20.56
N TYR A 79 17.30 24.93 19.66
CA TYR A 79 15.85 24.78 19.57
C TYR A 79 15.54 23.85 18.39
N GLY A 80 15.06 22.65 18.66
CA GLY A 80 14.72 21.65 17.64
C GLY A 80 13.22 21.38 17.53
N ASP A 81 12.86 20.45 16.64
CA ASP A 81 11.53 19.88 16.59
C ASP A 81 11.45 18.57 17.39
N TYR A 82 10.24 18.04 17.54
CA TYR A 82 9.91 16.87 18.38
C TYR A 82 10.02 15.52 17.68
N ASP A 83 10.25 15.45 16.37
CA ASP A 83 10.41 14.20 15.63
C ASP A 83 11.88 13.73 15.54
N VAL A 84 12.11 12.63 14.81
CA VAL A 84 13.46 12.05 14.71
C VAL A 84 14.45 13.01 14.09
N ASP A 85 14.04 13.79 13.08
CA ASP A 85 14.95 14.73 12.40
C ASP A 85 15.33 15.87 13.36
N GLY A 86 14.36 16.56 13.96
CA GLY A 86 14.63 17.65 14.89
C GLY A 86 15.41 17.19 16.13
N VAL A 87 15.09 16.01 16.68
CA VAL A 87 15.82 15.44 17.82
C VAL A 87 17.25 15.08 17.46
N SER A 88 17.48 14.46 16.30
CA SER A 88 18.83 14.10 15.82
C SER A 88 19.65 15.33 15.48
N ALA A 89 19.06 16.32 14.81
CA ALA A 89 19.68 17.61 14.53
C ALA A 89 20.10 18.33 15.82
N SER A 90 19.21 18.30 16.82
CA SER A 90 19.49 18.86 18.16
C SER A 90 20.66 18.15 18.84
N ALA A 91 20.71 16.83 18.78
CA ALA A 91 21.81 16.05 19.37
C ALA A 91 23.14 16.32 18.66
N ILE A 92 23.14 16.43 17.33
CA ILE A 92 24.34 16.76 16.53
C ILE A 92 24.88 18.11 16.95
N LEU A 93 24.07 19.18 16.99
CA LEU A 93 24.57 20.50 17.37
C LEU A 93 24.90 20.60 18.85
N TYR A 94 24.11 19.98 19.72
CA TYR A 94 24.42 19.94 21.15
C TYR A 94 25.80 19.33 21.43
N GLU A 95 26.14 18.22 20.81
CA GLU A 95 27.48 17.61 20.96
C GLU A 95 28.56 18.48 20.30
N THR A 96 28.30 19.03 19.15
CA THR A 96 29.26 19.94 18.44
C THR A 96 29.60 21.17 19.28
N LEU A 97 28.60 21.81 19.90
CA LEU A 97 28.82 22.94 20.81
C LEU A 97 29.63 22.53 22.05
N GLY A 98 29.48 21.26 22.50
CA GLY A 98 30.32 20.70 23.54
C GLY A 98 31.78 20.53 23.15
N ILE A 99 32.05 20.09 21.94
CA ILE A 99 33.41 20.03 21.37
C ILE A 99 34.05 21.43 21.36
N LEU A 100 33.26 22.49 21.10
CA LEU A 100 33.70 23.87 21.15
C LEU A 100 33.83 24.45 22.57
N GLY A 101 33.49 23.65 23.62
CA GLY A 101 33.55 24.10 25.01
C GLY A 101 32.47 25.10 25.41
N MET A 102 31.37 25.22 24.66
CA MET A 102 30.26 26.13 24.95
C MET A 102 29.33 25.57 26.02
N ALA A 103 28.89 26.48 26.92
CA ALA A 103 27.72 26.23 27.78
C ALA A 103 26.49 26.16 26.91
N ARG A 104 25.77 25.04 27.00
CA ARG A 104 24.70 24.72 26.06
C ARG A 104 23.52 24.03 26.70
N GLN A 105 22.35 24.23 26.14
CA GLN A 105 21.12 23.55 26.48
C GLN A 105 20.33 23.22 25.20
N VAL A 106 19.31 22.34 25.33
CA VAL A 106 18.39 22.00 24.26
C VAL A 106 16.96 22.30 24.70
N TYR A 107 16.17 22.82 23.78
CA TYR A 107 14.74 22.99 23.91
C TYR A 107 14.03 22.24 22.79
N LEU A 108 13.08 21.39 23.16
CA LEU A 108 12.23 20.62 22.24
C LEU A 108 10.77 20.92 22.63
N PRO A 109 9.94 21.47 21.73
CA PRO A 109 8.56 21.86 22.05
C PRO A 109 7.68 20.64 22.34
N ASP A 110 6.68 20.85 23.20
CA ASP A 110 5.64 19.86 23.42
C ASP A 110 4.62 19.93 22.28
N ARG A 111 4.54 18.85 21.47
CA ARG A 111 3.66 18.75 20.32
C ARG A 111 2.20 19.07 20.61
N HIS A 112 1.69 18.68 21.79
CA HIS A 112 0.29 18.81 22.15
C HIS A 112 -0.07 20.19 22.71
N LYS A 113 0.89 20.85 23.37
CA LYS A 113 0.68 22.16 24.00
C LYS A 113 1.13 23.33 23.17
N GLU A 114 2.26 23.16 22.46
CA GLU A 114 2.97 24.23 21.74
C GLU A 114 2.83 24.11 20.22
N GLY A 115 2.65 22.89 19.71
CA GLY A 115 2.59 22.65 18.26
C GLY A 115 3.97 22.53 17.63
N TYR A 116 4.07 22.85 16.32
CA TYR A 116 5.30 22.80 15.54
C TYR A 116 5.98 24.17 15.49
N GLY A 117 7.31 24.16 15.57
CA GLY A 117 8.16 25.32 15.35
C GLY A 117 8.34 26.18 16.61
N LEU A 118 8.93 27.38 16.41
CA LEU A 118 9.16 28.32 17.49
C LEU A 118 7.84 28.89 18.02
N ASN A 119 7.84 29.25 19.31
CA ASN A 119 6.76 30.02 19.91
C ASN A 119 7.30 31.15 20.78
N ILE A 120 6.60 32.29 20.85
CA ILE A 120 7.03 33.49 21.56
C ILE A 120 7.25 33.24 23.06
N PRO A 121 6.37 32.53 23.80
CA PRO A 121 6.59 32.27 25.24
C PRO A 121 7.87 31.49 25.53
N ALA A 122 8.19 30.48 24.68
CA ALA A 122 9.45 29.74 24.81
C ALA A 122 10.66 30.63 24.52
N VAL A 123 10.61 31.44 23.47
CA VAL A 123 11.68 32.41 23.11
C VAL A 123 11.93 33.39 24.26
N GLU A 124 10.88 33.95 24.88
CA GLU A 124 11.01 34.88 26.01
C GLU A 124 11.61 34.23 27.26
N THR A 125 11.34 32.96 27.46
CA THR A 125 11.94 32.19 28.58
C THR A 125 13.42 31.93 28.28
N LEU A 126 13.76 31.46 27.09
CA LEU A 126 15.09 31.10 26.70
C LEU A 126 16.04 32.31 26.61
N ALA A 127 15.52 33.49 26.26
CA ALA A 127 16.32 34.73 26.23
C ALA A 127 16.89 35.14 27.59
N ARG A 128 16.35 34.62 28.69
CA ARG A 128 16.90 34.85 30.06
C ARG A 128 18.06 33.88 30.36
N GLU A 129 18.14 32.78 29.68
CA GLU A 129 19.03 31.67 29.96
C GLU A 129 20.16 31.51 28.97
N ALA A 130 19.99 32.02 27.74
CA ALA A 130 20.94 31.88 26.65
C ALA A 130 21.17 33.18 25.86
N ASP A 131 22.37 33.34 25.32
CA ASP A 131 22.80 34.52 24.58
C ASP A 131 22.70 34.32 23.07
N ILE A 132 22.68 33.03 22.63
CA ILE A 132 22.54 32.64 21.20
C ILE A 132 21.46 31.54 21.10
N LEU A 133 20.54 31.76 20.17
CA LEU A 133 19.51 30.80 19.77
C LEU A 133 19.93 30.17 18.42
N ILE A 134 20.03 28.85 18.38
CA ILE A 134 20.30 28.10 17.16
C ILE A 134 19.11 27.18 16.92
N THR A 135 18.35 27.44 15.85
CA THR A 135 17.25 26.54 15.50
C THR A 135 17.74 25.45 14.58
N VAL A 136 17.16 24.25 14.72
CA VAL A 136 17.43 23.11 13.86
C VAL A 136 16.12 22.47 13.44
N ASP A 137 15.97 22.15 12.15
CA ASP A 137 14.79 21.53 11.57
C ASP A 137 13.49 22.35 11.77
N CYS A 138 13.65 23.64 12.01
CA CYS A 138 12.56 24.61 12.17
C CYS A 138 13.08 26.04 12.09
N GLY A 139 12.15 26.99 11.99
CA GLY A 139 12.47 28.41 12.18
C GLY A 139 12.52 29.23 10.90
N ILE A 140 12.64 28.65 9.72
CA ILE A 140 12.74 29.40 8.44
C ILE A 140 11.46 30.19 8.11
N THR A 141 10.32 29.83 8.69
CA THR A 141 9.04 30.53 8.54
C THR A 141 8.66 31.35 9.78
N SER A 142 9.45 31.28 10.86
CA SER A 142 9.14 31.87 12.19
C SER A 142 9.60 33.33 12.28
N ILE A 143 9.05 34.21 11.46
CA ILE A 143 9.45 35.61 11.34
C ILE A 143 9.20 36.37 12.67
N ALA A 144 8.03 36.20 13.29
CA ALA A 144 7.65 36.92 14.51
C ALA A 144 8.48 36.47 15.71
N GLU A 145 8.72 35.17 15.85
CA GLU A 145 9.47 34.57 16.94
C GLU A 145 10.96 34.94 16.88
N VAL A 146 11.54 34.91 15.67
CA VAL A 146 12.92 35.34 15.44
C VAL A 146 13.07 36.84 15.69
N SER A 147 12.11 37.68 15.22
CA SER A 147 12.10 39.10 15.53
C SER A 147 12.06 39.33 17.03
N ARG A 148 11.23 38.59 17.75
CA ARG A 148 11.13 38.68 19.19
C ARG A 148 12.43 38.30 19.89
N ALA A 149 13.08 37.23 19.48
CA ALA A 149 14.41 36.83 19.98
C ALA A 149 15.45 37.94 19.77
N LYS A 150 15.42 38.59 18.61
CA LYS A 150 16.33 39.74 18.30
C LYS A 150 16.04 40.95 19.17
N GLU A 151 14.75 41.29 19.44
CA GLU A 151 14.36 42.36 20.34
C GLU A 151 14.87 42.12 21.78
N LEU A 152 14.90 40.86 22.19
CA LEU A 152 15.42 40.45 23.50
C LEU A 152 16.95 40.38 23.59
N GLY A 153 17.64 40.75 22.49
CA GLY A 153 19.11 40.84 22.41
C GLY A 153 19.83 39.53 22.11
N MET A 154 19.12 38.48 21.73
CA MET A 154 19.73 37.22 21.32
C MET A 154 20.39 37.32 19.96
N THR A 155 21.50 36.63 19.78
CA THR A 155 21.99 36.28 18.44
C THR A 155 21.20 35.06 17.95
N VAL A 156 20.72 35.09 16.69
CA VAL A 156 19.87 34.01 16.16
C VAL A 156 20.50 33.42 14.91
N VAL A 157 20.70 32.10 14.89
CA VAL A 157 21.08 31.29 13.73
C VAL A 157 19.97 30.33 13.45
N VAL A 158 19.40 30.39 12.23
CA VAL A 158 18.36 29.48 11.77
C VAL A 158 18.99 28.43 10.86
N THR A 159 18.80 27.14 11.16
CA THR A 159 19.11 26.03 10.25
C THR A 159 17.86 25.21 10.00
N ASP A 160 17.48 25.08 8.72
CA ASP A 160 16.23 24.47 8.35
C ASP A 160 16.30 23.91 6.92
N HIS A 161 15.43 22.96 6.58
CA HIS A 161 15.30 22.38 5.25
C HIS A 161 13.89 22.56 4.67
N HIS A 162 12.97 23.09 5.45
CA HIS A 162 11.59 23.34 5.02
C HIS A 162 11.50 24.47 3.99
N ARG A 163 10.39 24.51 3.27
CA ARG A 163 10.08 25.61 2.34
C ARG A 163 9.97 26.92 3.08
N HIS A 164 10.68 27.93 2.58
CA HIS A 164 10.63 29.27 3.13
C HIS A 164 9.48 30.10 2.53
N LEU A 165 9.12 31.16 3.21
CA LEU A 165 8.26 32.21 2.70
C LEU A 165 9.04 33.16 1.78
N ASP A 166 8.36 34.07 1.08
CA ASP A 166 9.02 35.11 0.27
C ASP A 166 9.95 36.01 1.11
N THR A 167 9.60 36.19 2.39
CA THR A 167 10.42 36.92 3.36
C THR A 167 11.02 35.94 4.35
N LEU A 168 12.34 35.99 4.52
CA LEU A 168 13.07 35.22 5.53
C LEU A 168 12.99 35.85 6.92
N PRO A 169 13.12 35.06 8.00
CA PRO A 169 13.19 35.60 9.36
C PRO A 169 14.45 36.47 9.53
N PRO A 170 14.41 37.55 10.37
CA PRO A 170 15.52 38.49 10.54
C PRO A 170 16.63 37.92 11.44
N ALA A 171 17.08 36.70 11.18
CA ALA A 171 18.17 36.04 11.88
C ALA A 171 19.53 36.59 11.48
N ASP A 172 20.53 36.42 12.34
CA ASP A 172 21.91 36.79 12.02
C ASP A 172 22.50 35.92 10.93
N ALA A 173 22.10 34.67 10.85
CA ALA A 173 22.35 33.76 9.70
C ALA A 173 21.16 32.84 9.50
N VAL A 174 20.87 32.53 8.21
CA VAL A 174 19.90 31.52 7.80
C VAL A 174 20.60 30.49 6.93
N VAL A 175 20.58 29.24 7.30
CA VAL A 175 21.19 28.11 6.59
C VAL A 175 20.09 27.20 6.07
N SER A 176 20.00 27.03 4.76
CA SER A 176 19.05 26.11 4.15
C SER A 176 19.57 25.63 2.80
N PRO A 177 19.36 24.35 2.45
CA PRO A 177 19.71 23.82 1.14
C PRO A 177 18.81 24.35 0.01
N LEU A 178 17.71 25.03 0.35
CA LEU A 178 16.79 25.67 -0.59
C LEU A 178 17.17 27.11 -0.94
N LEU A 179 18.20 27.65 -0.30
CA LEU A 179 18.69 29.01 -0.53
C LEU A 179 19.99 28.98 -1.33
N GLY A 180 20.17 30.02 -2.17
CA GLY A 180 21.37 30.13 -3.00
C GLY A 180 21.49 29.03 -4.08
N ASP A 181 22.75 28.70 -4.44
CA ASP A 181 23.06 27.79 -5.54
C ASP A 181 23.55 26.41 -5.07
N TYR A 182 23.12 25.97 -3.87
CA TYR A 182 23.50 24.65 -3.40
C TYR A 182 22.89 23.57 -4.31
N PRO A 183 23.69 22.68 -4.91
CA PRO A 183 23.22 21.84 -6.01
C PRO A 183 22.32 20.68 -5.57
N PHE A 184 22.20 20.43 -4.26
CA PHE A 184 21.35 19.36 -3.71
C PHE A 184 20.42 19.90 -2.62
N PRO A 185 19.14 20.21 -2.95
CA PRO A 185 18.19 20.79 -2.01
C PRO A 185 17.56 19.77 -1.06
N GLY A 186 17.91 18.48 -1.17
CA GLY A 186 17.21 17.36 -0.52
C GLY A 186 17.73 16.98 0.88
N LEU A 187 18.63 17.75 1.51
CA LEU A 187 19.09 17.44 2.87
C LEU A 187 17.93 17.58 3.87
N CYS A 188 17.85 16.69 4.87
CA CYS A 188 16.99 16.86 6.05
C CYS A 188 17.59 17.81 7.07
N GLY A 189 16.84 18.19 8.12
CA GLY A 189 17.31 19.12 9.15
C GLY A 189 18.59 18.64 9.86
N ALA A 190 18.67 17.34 10.18
CA ALA A 190 19.88 16.76 10.76
C ALA A 190 21.05 16.71 9.76
N GLY A 191 20.78 16.56 8.47
CA GLY A 191 21.79 16.67 7.41
C GLY A 191 22.40 18.08 7.36
N VAL A 192 21.56 19.11 7.44
CA VAL A 192 21.99 20.52 7.52
C VAL A 192 22.79 20.77 8.80
N ALA A 193 22.29 20.29 9.96
CA ALA A 193 22.97 20.40 11.23
C ALA A 193 24.35 19.70 11.22
N TRP A 194 24.43 18.52 10.58
CA TRP A 194 25.69 17.80 10.43
C TRP A 194 26.69 18.51 9.52
N LYS A 195 26.25 19.14 8.43
CA LYS A 195 27.11 20.01 7.61
C LYS A 195 27.68 21.17 8.41
N LEU A 196 26.85 21.79 9.29
CA LEU A 196 27.33 22.85 10.18
C LEU A 196 28.32 22.28 11.21
N ALA A 197 28.06 21.10 11.75
CA ALA A 197 28.97 20.40 12.66
C ALA A 197 30.34 20.12 12.02
N LEU A 198 30.36 19.66 10.76
CA LEU A 198 31.61 19.48 9.99
C LEU A 198 32.39 20.80 9.83
N ALA A 199 31.69 21.90 9.53
CA ALA A 199 32.32 23.19 9.44
C ALA A 199 32.91 23.68 10.76
N LEU A 200 32.27 23.36 11.89
CA LEU A 200 32.67 23.79 13.24
C LEU A 200 33.76 22.91 13.86
N ALA A 201 33.63 21.60 13.79
CA ALA A 201 34.44 20.61 14.52
C ALA A 201 35.28 19.69 13.60
N GLY A 202 35.19 19.86 12.27
CA GLY A 202 35.97 19.08 11.31
C GLY A 202 35.72 17.55 11.42
N GLU A 203 36.81 16.79 11.44
CA GLU A 203 36.77 15.32 11.46
C GLU A 203 36.03 14.75 12.69
N GLN A 204 36.02 15.47 13.83
CA GLN A 204 35.27 15.01 15.01
C GLN A 204 33.76 14.92 14.76
N ALA A 205 33.22 15.71 13.85
CA ALA A 205 31.84 15.65 13.45
C ALA A 205 31.47 14.45 12.55
N MET A 206 32.49 13.75 12.00
CA MET A 206 32.22 12.50 11.25
C MET A 206 31.61 11.41 12.12
N GLU A 207 31.90 11.37 13.42
CA GLU A 207 31.28 10.42 14.36
C GLU A 207 29.76 10.69 14.56
N LEU A 208 29.25 11.86 14.14
CA LEU A 208 27.85 12.24 14.24
C LEU A 208 27.02 11.85 13.00
N MET A 209 27.66 11.29 11.95
CA MET A 209 26.99 10.93 10.70
C MET A 209 25.91 9.86 10.92
N GLU A 210 26.09 8.95 11.88
CA GLU A 210 25.06 7.95 12.22
C GLU A 210 23.73 8.58 12.63
N LEU A 211 23.75 9.75 13.33
CA LEU A 211 22.55 10.48 13.70
C LEU A 211 21.89 11.14 12.47
N ALA A 212 22.71 11.74 11.59
CA ALA A 212 22.23 12.30 10.34
C ALA A 212 21.62 11.22 9.43
N ALA A 213 22.20 10.01 9.39
CA ALA A 213 21.67 8.90 8.62
C ALA A 213 20.30 8.40 9.14
N VAL A 214 20.17 8.24 10.47
CA VAL A 214 18.90 7.87 11.09
C VAL A 214 17.81 8.88 10.74
N ALA A 215 18.11 10.16 10.83
CA ALA A 215 17.21 11.26 10.49
C ALA A 215 16.86 11.28 8.99
N THR A 216 17.85 11.18 8.12
CA THR A 216 17.69 11.16 6.65
C THR A 216 16.71 10.07 6.21
N VAL A 217 16.79 8.89 6.82
CA VAL A 217 15.84 7.80 6.55
C VAL A 217 14.46 8.07 7.17
N ALA A 218 14.43 8.58 8.41
CA ALA A 218 13.18 8.78 9.15
C ALA A 218 12.31 9.91 8.60
N ASP A 219 12.92 10.98 8.11
CA ASP A 219 12.24 12.14 7.50
C ASP A 219 11.81 11.89 6.05
N MET A 220 12.15 10.70 5.51
CA MET A 220 11.77 10.28 4.16
C MET A 220 12.22 11.22 3.04
N VAL A 221 13.34 11.91 3.22
CA VAL A 221 13.98 12.71 2.16
C VAL A 221 14.61 11.79 1.10
N PRO A 222 14.80 12.27 -0.15
CA PRO A 222 15.33 11.43 -1.22
C PRO A 222 16.70 10.83 -0.89
N LEU A 223 16.84 9.51 -0.94
CA LEU A 223 18.09 8.76 -0.75
C LEU A 223 18.91 8.74 -2.05
N THR A 224 19.15 9.92 -2.57
CA THR A 224 19.96 10.18 -3.76
C THR A 224 21.06 11.17 -3.41
N ASP A 225 22.07 11.31 -4.28
CA ASP A 225 23.14 12.28 -4.13
C ASP A 225 23.79 12.21 -2.72
N GLU A 226 23.97 13.31 -1.99
CA GLU A 226 24.60 13.33 -0.66
C GLU A 226 23.83 12.54 0.40
N ASN A 227 22.50 12.54 0.34
CA ASN A 227 21.68 11.74 1.28
C ASN A 227 21.97 10.25 1.14
N ARG A 228 22.24 9.77 -0.08
CA ARG A 228 22.64 8.38 -0.30
C ARG A 228 23.98 8.08 0.39
N VAL A 229 24.95 8.99 0.29
CA VAL A 229 26.24 8.84 0.93
C VAL A 229 26.10 8.88 2.46
N ILE A 230 25.39 9.88 2.98
CA ILE A 230 25.12 10.02 4.42
C ILE A 230 24.42 8.76 4.96
N ALA A 231 23.40 8.28 4.26
CA ALA A 231 22.67 7.10 4.69
C ALA A 231 23.53 5.82 4.61
N ALA A 232 24.25 5.59 3.51
CA ALA A 232 25.09 4.40 3.35
C ALA A 232 26.18 4.31 4.41
N LEU A 233 27.00 5.36 4.53
CA LEU A 233 28.12 5.37 5.48
C LEU A 233 27.65 5.49 6.94
N GLY A 234 26.59 6.28 7.18
CA GLY A 234 26.04 6.44 8.53
C GLY A 234 25.32 5.19 9.05
N LEU A 235 24.67 4.39 8.18
CA LEU A 235 24.09 3.10 8.56
C LEU A 235 25.18 2.06 8.84
N GLU A 236 26.28 2.06 8.09
CA GLU A 236 27.46 1.25 8.41
C GLU A 236 28.05 1.63 9.77
N GLN A 237 28.17 2.94 10.04
CA GLN A 237 28.63 3.45 11.33
C GLN A 237 27.66 3.06 12.46
N LEU A 238 26.33 3.16 12.23
CA LEU A 238 25.29 2.79 13.18
C LEU A 238 25.36 1.32 13.56
N ALA A 239 25.67 0.42 12.62
CA ALA A 239 25.86 -1.00 12.88
C ALA A 239 26.96 -1.26 13.94
N HIS A 240 27.93 -0.34 14.05
CA HIS A 240 29.04 -0.39 14.99
C HIS A 240 29.01 0.75 16.02
N THR A 241 27.84 1.33 16.26
CA THR A 241 27.68 2.52 17.12
C THR A 241 28.31 2.34 18.49
N LYS A 242 29.00 3.36 18.96
CA LYS A 242 29.56 3.45 20.30
C LYS A 242 28.58 4.11 21.29
N ARG A 243 27.45 4.62 20.81
CA ARG A 243 26.43 5.29 21.65
C ARG A 243 25.62 4.26 22.43
N PRO A 244 25.67 4.30 23.78
CA PRO A 244 24.95 3.36 24.60
C PRO A 244 23.44 3.35 24.29
N GLY A 245 22.84 4.56 24.07
CA GLY A 245 21.42 4.70 23.82
C GLY A 245 20.98 4.06 22.49
N LEU A 246 21.67 4.35 21.38
CA LEU A 246 21.34 3.73 20.10
C LEU A 246 21.49 2.22 20.14
N ARG A 247 22.55 1.71 20.80
CA ARG A 247 22.75 0.27 21.00
C ARG A 247 21.59 -0.36 21.76
N ALA A 248 21.17 0.23 22.88
CA ALA A 248 20.06 -0.26 23.68
C ALA A 248 18.72 -0.27 22.90
N VAL A 249 18.46 0.75 22.07
CA VAL A 249 17.27 0.79 21.21
C VAL A 249 17.34 -0.27 20.12
N MET A 250 18.50 -0.47 19.48
CA MET A 250 18.69 -1.49 18.44
C MET A 250 18.51 -2.90 19.01
N GLU A 251 19.09 -3.19 20.19
CA GLU A 251 18.93 -4.48 20.86
C GLU A 251 17.44 -4.77 21.14
N ARG A 252 16.68 -3.81 21.68
CA ARG A 252 15.24 -3.95 21.92
C ARG A 252 14.41 -4.05 20.64
N ALA A 253 14.87 -3.44 19.57
CA ALA A 253 14.26 -3.54 18.26
C ALA A 253 14.58 -4.86 17.54
N GLY A 254 15.51 -5.68 18.07
CA GLY A 254 15.98 -6.91 17.41
C GLY A 254 16.88 -6.66 16.22
N VAL A 255 17.50 -5.47 16.13
CA VAL A 255 18.43 -5.08 15.05
C VAL A 255 19.83 -5.52 15.44
N GLN A 256 20.44 -6.38 14.63
CA GLN A 256 21.78 -6.92 14.85
C GLN A 256 22.54 -7.00 13.51
N GLY A 257 23.85 -6.86 13.58
CA GLY A 257 24.73 -6.90 12.40
C GLY A 257 24.57 -5.67 11.52
N THR A 258 24.44 -5.86 10.21
CA THR A 258 24.21 -4.76 9.25
C THR A 258 22.85 -4.09 9.51
N VAL A 259 22.81 -2.77 9.39
CA VAL A 259 21.57 -2.00 9.60
C VAL A 259 21.08 -1.48 8.26
N SER A 260 19.86 -1.86 7.88
CA SER A 260 19.21 -1.38 6.66
C SER A 260 18.35 -0.13 6.93
N SER A 261 18.06 0.64 5.87
CA SER A 261 17.10 1.75 5.93
C SER A 261 15.71 1.30 6.38
N ASP A 262 15.25 0.11 5.97
CA ASP A 262 13.99 -0.47 6.43
C ASP A 262 13.98 -0.67 7.97
N GLN A 263 15.07 -1.16 8.55
CA GLN A 263 15.16 -1.32 10.01
C GLN A 263 15.14 0.03 10.72
N VAL A 264 15.79 1.05 10.17
CA VAL A 264 15.68 2.40 10.71
C VAL A 264 14.24 2.90 10.60
N GLY A 265 13.64 2.85 9.41
CA GLY A 265 12.30 3.40 9.15
C GLY A 265 11.18 2.69 9.91
N PHE A 266 11.27 1.37 10.10
CA PHE A 266 10.18 0.57 10.70
C PHE A 266 10.45 0.06 12.11
N GLN A 267 11.70 0.10 12.59
CA GLN A 267 12.05 -0.42 13.91
C GLN A 267 12.65 0.65 14.83
N ILE A 268 13.63 1.43 14.39
CA ILE A 268 14.32 2.42 15.24
C ILE A 268 13.53 3.73 15.31
N ALA A 269 13.30 4.39 14.17
CA ALA A 269 12.64 5.69 14.10
C ALA A 269 11.22 5.73 14.71
N PRO A 270 10.36 4.69 14.55
CA PRO A 270 9.05 4.68 15.20
C PRO A 270 9.11 4.71 16.73
N ARG A 271 10.16 4.14 17.37
CA ARG A 271 10.39 4.21 18.81
C ARG A 271 10.75 5.62 19.27
N MET A 272 11.62 6.29 18.50
CA MET A 272 11.99 7.69 18.75
C MET A 272 10.78 8.62 18.57
N ASN A 273 10.06 8.49 17.46
CA ASN A 273 8.86 9.28 17.16
C ASN A 273 7.72 9.06 18.18
N ALA A 274 7.64 7.87 18.79
CA ALA A 274 6.63 7.60 19.82
C ALA A 274 6.82 8.50 21.05
N CYS A 275 8.05 8.89 21.39
CA CYS A 275 8.32 9.81 22.49
C CYS A 275 7.62 11.15 22.29
N GLY A 276 7.79 11.80 21.14
CA GLY A 276 7.14 13.08 20.82
C GLY A 276 5.62 12.98 20.61
N ARG A 277 5.10 11.78 20.30
CA ARG A 277 3.65 11.56 20.12
C ARG A 277 2.90 11.24 21.40
N MET A 278 3.54 10.55 22.35
CA MET A 278 2.89 9.99 23.54
C MET A 278 3.33 10.68 24.84
N ALA A 279 4.51 11.33 24.86
CA ALA A 279 5.06 11.96 26.05
C ALA A 279 5.91 13.20 25.70
N SER A 280 7.23 13.07 25.62
CA SER A 280 8.16 14.16 25.36
C SER A 280 9.33 13.69 24.48
N ALA A 281 9.65 14.46 23.45
CA ALA A 281 10.80 14.25 22.57
C ALA A 281 12.13 14.28 23.35
N ARG A 282 12.17 14.91 24.53
CA ARG A 282 13.32 14.95 25.42
C ARG A 282 13.87 13.56 25.73
N ILE A 283 13.01 12.54 25.86
CA ILE A 283 13.40 11.14 26.11
C ILE A 283 14.30 10.61 24.98
N ALA A 284 13.92 10.89 23.74
CA ALA A 284 14.70 10.47 22.57
C ALA A 284 16.02 11.24 22.46
N PHE A 285 16.02 12.54 22.80
CA PHE A 285 17.23 13.34 22.86
C PHE A 285 18.20 12.83 23.93
N ASP A 286 17.72 12.60 25.14
CA ASP A 286 18.55 12.09 26.24
C ASP A 286 19.11 10.70 25.89
N MET A 287 18.33 9.84 25.24
CA MET A 287 18.77 8.54 24.72
C MET A 287 19.93 8.71 23.71
N LEU A 288 19.86 9.68 22.78
CA LEU A 288 20.93 9.90 21.78
C LEU A 288 22.21 10.44 22.42
N THR A 289 22.12 11.20 23.50
CA THR A 289 23.23 11.95 24.06
C THR A 289 23.84 11.35 25.32
N THR A 290 23.13 10.45 26.03
CA THR A 290 23.68 9.80 27.24
C THR A 290 24.93 8.98 26.93
N ARG A 291 25.87 9.02 27.89
CA ARG A 291 27.09 8.18 27.89
C ARG A 291 27.02 7.08 28.95
N ASP A 292 26.02 7.12 29.81
CA ASP A 292 25.79 6.08 30.82
C ASP A 292 24.97 4.92 30.27
N ARG A 293 25.46 3.69 30.47
CA ARG A 293 24.81 2.50 29.94
C ARG A 293 23.52 2.18 30.69
N GLY A 294 23.47 2.40 32.01
CA GLY A 294 22.28 2.14 32.81
C GLY A 294 21.14 3.07 32.42
N GLU A 295 21.44 4.38 32.31
CA GLU A 295 20.48 5.38 31.82
C GLU A 295 20.00 5.07 30.39
N ALA A 296 20.89 4.63 29.51
CA ALA A 296 20.54 4.22 28.15
C ALA A 296 19.53 3.07 28.11
N GLU A 297 19.73 2.07 28.96
CA GLU A 297 18.82 0.91 29.07
C GLU A 297 17.44 1.31 29.61
N GLU A 298 17.39 2.22 30.60
CA GLU A 298 16.14 2.78 31.15
C GLU A 298 15.37 3.61 30.11
N LEU A 299 16.07 4.50 29.39
CA LEU A 299 15.48 5.33 28.35
C LEU A 299 14.95 4.47 27.19
N ALA A 300 15.73 3.48 26.73
CA ALA A 300 15.30 2.55 25.67
C ALA A 300 14.08 1.71 26.10
N ALA A 301 14.02 1.28 27.37
CA ALA A 301 12.85 0.59 27.93
C ALA A 301 11.61 1.49 27.92
N ARG A 302 11.76 2.75 28.30
CA ARG A 302 10.67 3.74 28.27
C ARG A 302 10.19 4.03 26.86
N MET A 303 11.11 4.16 25.90
CA MET A 303 10.78 4.34 24.49
C MET A 303 10.02 3.15 23.94
N GLU A 304 10.42 1.91 24.27
CA GLU A 304 9.70 0.71 23.88
C GLU A 304 8.27 0.70 24.43
N ALA A 305 8.09 1.04 25.71
CA ALA A 305 6.77 1.13 26.34
C ALA A 305 5.87 2.16 25.63
N LEU A 306 6.40 3.36 25.35
CA LEU A 306 5.67 4.41 24.61
C LEU A 306 5.33 3.97 23.17
N ASN A 307 6.22 3.24 22.50
CA ASN A 307 5.95 2.71 21.15
C ASN A 307 4.88 1.61 21.17
N GLN A 308 4.84 0.77 22.20
CA GLN A 308 3.78 -0.22 22.38
C GLN A 308 2.43 0.45 22.68
N GLU A 309 2.40 1.46 23.54
CA GLU A 309 1.22 2.27 23.81
C GLU A 309 0.71 2.96 22.54
N ARG A 310 1.60 3.59 21.77
CA ARG A 310 1.25 4.19 20.48
C ARG A 310 0.66 3.15 19.52
N LYS A 311 1.25 1.94 19.42
CA LYS A 311 0.74 0.86 18.56
C LYS A 311 -0.64 0.39 19.00
N ALA A 312 -0.88 0.30 20.31
CA ALA A 312 -2.18 -0.09 20.86
C ALA A 312 -3.26 0.95 20.53
N GLU A 313 -2.95 2.25 20.73
CA GLU A 313 -3.86 3.34 20.36
C GLU A 313 -4.06 3.43 18.84
N GLU A 314 -2.99 3.26 18.03
CA GLU A 314 -3.10 3.20 16.58
C GLU A 314 -4.02 2.07 16.13
N ASN A 315 -3.86 0.86 16.66
CA ASN A 315 -4.69 -0.29 16.31
C ASN A 315 -6.16 -0.06 16.69
N LYS A 316 -6.43 0.48 17.86
CA LYS A 316 -7.80 0.82 18.31
C LYS A 316 -8.47 1.82 17.35
N VAL A 317 -7.76 2.88 16.98
CA VAL A 317 -8.26 3.87 16.01
C VAL A 317 -8.43 3.24 14.64
N LEU A 318 -7.46 2.43 14.19
CA LEU A 318 -7.48 1.77 12.89
C LEU A 318 -8.65 0.79 12.77
N GLU A 319 -8.90 -0.06 13.76
CA GLU A 319 -10.03 -1.00 13.74
C GLU A 319 -11.37 -0.27 13.63
N ALA A 320 -11.55 0.81 14.40
CA ALA A 320 -12.75 1.62 14.32
C ALA A 320 -12.88 2.33 12.96
N ALA A 321 -11.79 2.88 12.43
CA ALA A 321 -11.75 3.54 11.13
C ALA A 321 -12.04 2.56 9.97
N LEU A 322 -11.45 1.36 10.02
CA LEU A 322 -11.71 0.31 9.03
C LEU A 322 -13.17 -0.17 9.06
N SER A 323 -13.75 -0.29 10.27
CA SER A 323 -15.17 -0.65 10.42
C SER A 323 -16.09 0.41 9.82
N GLN A 324 -15.80 1.71 10.02
CA GLN A 324 -16.56 2.78 9.39
C GLN A 324 -16.39 2.79 7.86
N ALA A 325 -15.14 2.68 7.37
CA ALA A 325 -14.85 2.66 5.95
C ALA A 325 -15.51 1.48 5.22
N ALA A 326 -15.57 0.31 5.85
CA ALA A 326 -16.21 -0.88 5.29
C ALA A 326 -17.75 -0.74 5.14
N GLN A 327 -18.37 0.17 5.90
CA GLN A 327 -19.81 0.45 5.83
C GLN A 327 -20.13 1.55 4.81
N MET A 328 -19.10 2.27 4.31
CA MET A 328 -19.29 3.31 3.30
C MET A 328 -19.60 2.72 1.94
N ASP A 329 -20.44 3.40 1.21
CA ASP A 329 -20.69 3.13 -0.21
C ASP A 329 -19.57 3.75 -1.07
N LEU A 330 -18.52 2.95 -1.33
CA LEU A 330 -17.35 3.41 -2.07
C LEU A 330 -17.60 3.55 -3.59
N VAL A 331 -18.79 3.16 -4.09
CA VAL A 331 -19.22 3.45 -5.47
C VAL A 331 -19.70 4.91 -5.58
N GLU A 332 -20.37 5.40 -4.54
CA GLU A 332 -20.91 6.77 -4.50
C GLU A 332 -19.93 7.77 -3.87
N ASN A 333 -19.07 7.31 -2.95
CA ASN A 333 -18.13 8.16 -2.21
C ASN A 333 -16.71 8.00 -2.77
N HIS A 334 -16.12 9.09 -3.22
CA HIS A 334 -14.77 9.12 -3.79
C HIS A 334 -13.68 9.42 -2.77
N ALA A 335 -14.05 9.68 -1.50
CA ALA A 335 -13.13 9.86 -0.38
C ALA A 335 -13.69 9.18 0.88
N ILE A 336 -12.82 8.74 1.76
CA ILE A 336 -13.17 8.16 3.06
C ILE A 336 -12.95 9.23 4.13
N VAL A 337 -13.99 9.56 4.89
CA VAL A 337 -13.91 10.44 6.06
C VAL A 337 -14.43 9.68 7.27
N VAL A 338 -13.55 9.42 8.21
CA VAL A 338 -13.84 8.65 9.43
C VAL A 338 -13.50 9.48 10.67
N TRP A 339 -14.26 9.31 11.74
CA TRP A 339 -14.04 10.06 12.98
C TRP A 339 -14.46 9.27 14.22
N GLY A 340 -13.90 9.66 15.36
CA GLY A 340 -14.27 9.05 16.63
C GLY A 340 -13.98 9.92 17.83
N GLU A 341 -14.87 9.84 18.84
CA GLU A 341 -14.67 10.46 20.13
C GLU A 341 -13.57 9.71 20.91
N GLY A 342 -12.69 10.47 21.57
CA GLY A 342 -11.59 9.91 22.35
C GLY A 342 -10.48 9.27 21.51
N TRP A 343 -10.46 9.46 20.19
CA TRP A 343 -9.29 9.10 19.39
C TRP A 343 -8.12 10.02 19.72
N ASN A 344 -6.92 9.44 19.80
CA ASN A 344 -5.72 10.23 20.04
C ASN A 344 -5.29 10.94 18.72
N SER A 345 -5.27 12.27 18.73
CA SER A 345 -4.88 13.10 17.57
C SER A 345 -3.44 12.84 17.10
N GLY A 346 -2.55 12.32 17.96
CA GLY A 346 -1.18 11.95 17.62
C GLY A 346 -1.07 10.71 16.71
N VAL A 347 -2.11 9.86 16.63
CA VAL A 347 -2.09 8.62 15.83
C VAL A 347 -3.10 8.59 14.69
N VAL A 348 -4.07 9.51 14.61
CA VAL A 348 -5.08 9.51 13.51
C VAL A 348 -4.45 9.58 12.14
N GLY A 349 -3.31 10.28 11.99
CA GLY A 349 -2.59 10.35 10.72
C GLY A 349 -1.97 9.03 10.26
N LEU A 350 -1.60 8.15 11.21
CA LEU A 350 -1.13 6.79 10.91
C LEU A 350 -2.30 5.91 10.49
N ALA A 351 -3.41 5.97 11.22
CA ALA A 351 -4.63 5.25 10.87
C ALA A 351 -5.17 5.68 9.49
N ALA A 352 -5.22 6.99 9.20
CA ALA A 352 -5.62 7.51 7.90
C ALA A 352 -4.76 6.93 6.76
N GLY A 353 -3.43 6.86 6.96
CA GLY A 353 -2.51 6.26 5.98
C GLY A 353 -2.83 4.79 5.70
N ARG A 354 -3.05 4.00 6.74
CA ARG A 354 -3.39 2.58 6.61
C ARG A 354 -4.74 2.34 5.95
N VAL A 355 -5.74 3.16 6.27
CA VAL A 355 -7.05 3.08 5.59
C VAL A 355 -6.90 3.47 4.13
N ALA A 356 -6.17 4.55 3.82
CA ALA A 356 -5.92 4.98 2.45
C ALA A 356 -5.19 3.90 1.63
N GLU A 357 -4.20 3.24 2.22
CA GLU A 357 -3.47 2.13 1.60
C GLU A 357 -4.38 0.91 1.37
N GLN A 358 -5.17 0.53 2.37
CA GLN A 358 -6.03 -0.65 2.29
C GLN A 358 -7.16 -0.50 1.28
N PHE A 359 -7.79 0.67 1.21
CA PHE A 359 -8.91 0.91 0.29
C PHE A 359 -8.48 1.54 -1.03
N ALA A 360 -7.27 2.08 -1.13
CA ALA A 360 -6.79 2.91 -2.23
C ALA A 360 -7.68 4.14 -2.50
N TYR A 361 -8.20 4.74 -1.44
CA TYR A 361 -9.01 5.96 -1.45
C TYR A 361 -8.39 7.05 -0.59
N PRO A 362 -8.44 8.33 -1.02
CA PRO A 362 -8.06 9.44 -0.14
C PRO A 362 -8.84 9.35 1.16
N THR A 363 -8.13 9.45 2.27
CA THR A 363 -8.72 9.20 3.58
C THR A 363 -8.40 10.34 4.54
N VAL A 364 -9.42 10.80 5.27
CA VAL A 364 -9.30 11.71 6.41
C VAL A 364 -9.77 11.00 7.67
N ALA A 365 -8.92 10.98 8.70
CA ALA A 365 -9.30 10.50 10.02
C ALA A 365 -9.25 11.65 11.03
N LEU A 366 -10.29 11.79 11.85
CA LEU A 366 -10.51 12.91 12.75
C LEU A 366 -10.74 12.43 14.19
N ALA A 367 -9.97 12.98 15.12
CA ALA A 367 -10.22 12.89 16.54
C ALA A 367 -11.22 13.98 16.96
N VAL A 368 -12.31 13.59 17.59
CA VAL A 368 -13.37 14.49 18.05
C VAL A 368 -13.20 14.72 19.55
N ASP A 369 -13.12 16.00 19.93
CA ASP A 369 -13.07 16.43 21.32
C ASP A 369 -14.05 17.61 21.49
N GLY A 370 -15.23 17.33 22.07
CA GLY A 370 -16.34 18.27 22.15
C GLY A 370 -16.76 18.78 20.77
N ASP A 371 -16.69 20.10 20.56
CA ASP A 371 -17.04 20.75 19.30
C ASP A 371 -15.88 20.79 18.28
N LYS A 372 -14.70 20.37 18.67
CA LYS A 372 -13.49 20.46 17.84
C LYS A 372 -13.10 19.11 17.30
N CYS A 373 -12.77 19.08 16.00
CA CYS A 373 -12.26 17.91 15.30
C CYS A 373 -10.87 18.21 14.75
N VAL A 374 -9.88 17.43 15.18
CA VAL A 374 -8.50 17.53 14.72
C VAL A 374 -8.16 16.28 13.91
N GLY A 375 -7.71 16.46 12.69
CA GLY A 375 -7.50 15.32 11.80
C GLY A 375 -6.30 15.41 10.89
N SER A 376 -6.11 14.28 10.21
CA SER A 376 -5.06 14.11 9.22
C SER A 376 -5.65 13.50 7.96
N ALA A 377 -5.28 14.06 6.82
CA ALA A 377 -5.63 13.57 5.49
C ALA A 377 -4.44 12.83 4.88
N ARG A 378 -4.74 11.78 4.12
CA ARG A 378 -3.78 11.03 3.31
C ARG A 378 -4.35 10.82 1.92
N SER A 379 -3.51 11.02 0.92
CA SER A 379 -3.86 10.80 -0.46
C SER A 379 -3.80 9.32 -0.85
N ALA A 380 -4.38 8.99 -2.01
CA ALA A 380 -4.23 7.70 -2.67
C ALA A 380 -3.96 7.94 -4.17
N GLY A 381 -3.01 7.20 -4.73
CA GLY A 381 -2.61 7.38 -6.12
C GLY A 381 -2.07 8.80 -6.40
N ASP A 382 -2.49 9.36 -7.53
CA ASP A 382 -2.04 10.70 -7.99
C ASP A 382 -2.92 11.85 -7.50
N ILE A 383 -3.90 11.59 -6.64
CA ILE A 383 -4.82 12.60 -6.14
C ILE A 383 -4.06 13.64 -5.29
N ASP A 384 -4.32 14.90 -5.51
CA ASP A 384 -3.82 15.99 -4.69
C ASP A 384 -4.80 16.29 -3.56
N ILE A 385 -4.51 15.74 -2.37
CA ILE A 385 -5.41 15.91 -1.22
C ILE A 385 -5.43 17.36 -0.72
N TYR A 386 -4.32 18.10 -0.84
CA TYR A 386 -4.28 19.49 -0.45
C TYR A 386 -5.19 20.35 -1.34
N LYS A 387 -5.17 20.11 -2.65
CA LYS A 387 -6.07 20.77 -3.61
C LYS A 387 -7.55 20.44 -3.32
N ALA A 388 -7.86 19.20 -2.97
CA ALA A 388 -9.22 18.81 -2.60
C ALA A 388 -9.66 19.48 -1.29
N LEU A 389 -8.80 19.54 -0.28
CA LEU A 389 -9.07 20.25 0.98
C LEU A 389 -9.24 21.76 0.78
N SER A 390 -8.48 22.37 -0.14
CA SER A 390 -8.59 23.81 -0.44
C SER A 390 -9.98 24.21 -0.95
N GLN A 391 -10.73 23.29 -1.58
CA GLN A 391 -12.13 23.52 -1.96
C GLN A 391 -13.10 23.50 -0.75
N CYS A 392 -12.62 23.07 0.42
CA CYS A 392 -13.36 23.03 1.67
C CYS A 392 -12.85 24.05 2.69
N ALA A 393 -12.01 25.01 2.28
CA ALA A 393 -11.27 25.91 3.17
C ALA A 393 -12.16 26.70 4.14
N ASP A 394 -13.38 27.05 3.72
CA ASP A 394 -14.38 27.77 4.52
C ASP A 394 -14.93 26.98 5.71
N LEU A 395 -14.72 25.66 5.74
CA LEU A 395 -15.15 24.77 6.83
C LEU A 395 -14.09 24.59 7.91
N PHE A 396 -12.85 25.02 7.65
CA PHE A 396 -11.72 24.78 8.56
C PHE A 396 -11.42 26.00 9.44
N GLU A 397 -11.07 25.73 10.68
CA GLU A 397 -10.40 26.70 11.55
C GLU A 397 -8.92 26.82 11.20
N ARG A 398 -8.31 25.69 10.81
CA ARG A 398 -6.90 25.60 10.40
C ARG A 398 -6.71 24.40 9.49
N PHE A 399 -5.95 24.56 8.40
CA PHE A 399 -5.47 23.45 7.60
C PHE A 399 -4.15 23.80 6.93
N GLY A 400 -3.37 22.75 6.57
CA GLY A 400 -2.11 22.90 5.87
C GLY A 400 -1.52 21.54 5.51
N GLY A 401 -0.61 21.52 4.54
CA GLY A 401 0.02 20.28 4.09
C GLY A 401 0.49 20.33 2.64
N HIS A 402 0.59 19.17 2.02
CA HIS A 402 1.08 18.95 0.67
C HIS A 402 0.21 17.94 -0.09
N LYS A 403 0.54 17.69 -1.37
CA LYS A 403 -0.19 16.77 -2.24
C LYS A 403 -0.55 15.43 -1.59
N GLN A 404 0.35 14.84 -0.78
CA GLN A 404 0.19 13.48 -0.24
C GLN A 404 -0.42 13.44 1.17
N ALA A 405 -0.24 14.49 1.96
CA ALA A 405 -0.69 14.53 3.35
C ALA A 405 -0.99 15.96 3.80
N ALA A 406 -2.03 16.10 4.64
CA ALA A 406 -2.40 17.39 5.24
C ALA A 406 -2.94 17.20 6.64
N GLY A 407 -2.80 18.24 7.47
CA GLY A 407 -3.45 18.35 8.77
C GLY A 407 -4.60 19.35 8.70
N LEU A 408 -5.66 19.15 9.47
CA LEU A 408 -6.82 20.04 9.48
C LEU A 408 -7.50 20.07 10.86
N THR A 409 -8.18 21.17 11.09
CA THR A 409 -9.04 21.37 12.26
C THR A 409 -10.35 21.99 11.80
N LEU A 410 -11.47 21.40 12.23
CA LEU A 410 -12.81 21.91 11.92
C LEU A 410 -13.76 21.69 13.10
N LYS A 411 -14.91 22.39 13.05
CA LYS A 411 -15.97 22.18 14.01
C LYS A 411 -16.76 20.90 13.71
N ARG A 412 -17.24 20.25 14.76
CA ARG A 412 -18.05 19.03 14.67
C ARG A 412 -19.29 19.18 13.76
N GLU A 413 -19.95 20.31 13.83
CA GLU A 413 -21.13 20.60 12.99
C GLU A 413 -20.85 20.57 11.47
N ASN A 414 -19.58 20.75 11.08
CA ASN A 414 -19.17 20.76 9.67
C ASN A 414 -18.79 19.38 9.12
N LEU A 415 -18.74 18.32 9.94
CA LEU A 415 -18.24 17.00 9.54
C LEU A 415 -18.97 16.40 8.33
N GLU A 416 -20.31 16.39 8.35
CA GLU A 416 -21.09 15.80 7.25
C GLU A 416 -20.99 16.59 5.95
N ILE A 417 -20.99 17.92 6.05
CA ILE A 417 -20.83 18.81 4.89
C ILE A 417 -19.43 18.64 4.31
N PHE A 418 -18.42 18.57 5.18
CA PHE A 418 -17.04 18.35 4.79
C PHE A 418 -16.87 17.02 4.04
N ALA A 419 -17.40 15.91 4.58
CA ALA A 419 -17.29 14.60 3.95
C ALA A 419 -17.88 14.59 2.53
N LYS A 420 -19.04 15.20 2.33
CA LYS A 420 -19.68 15.31 1.01
C LYS A 420 -18.86 16.17 0.02
N ARG A 421 -18.40 17.36 0.48
CA ARG A 421 -17.60 18.26 -0.37
C ARG A 421 -16.25 17.64 -0.73
N LEU A 422 -15.59 16.98 0.21
CA LEU A 422 -14.32 16.30 -0.06
C LEU A 422 -14.50 15.20 -1.11
N SER A 423 -15.55 14.38 -0.98
CA SER A 423 -15.88 13.34 -1.96
C SER A 423 -16.08 13.93 -3.35
N GLN A 424 -16.83 15.05 -3.46
CA GLN A 424 -17.04 15.74 -4.72
C GLN A 424 -15.73 16.31 -5.30
N ALA A 425 -14.91 16.96 -4.47
CA ALA A 425 -13.61 17.52 -4.89
C ALA A 425 -12.64 16.46 -5.41
N VAL A 426 -12.69 15.25 -4.84
CA VAL A 426 -11.92 14.10 -5.33
C VAL A 426 -12.52 13.55 -6.63
N ALA A 427 -13.85 13.44 -6.73
CA ALA A 427 -14.53 13.03 -7.96
C ALA A 427 -14.18 13.95 -9.15
N GLU A 428 -14.08 15.26 -8.92
CA GLU A 428 -13.66 16.21 -9.96
C GLU A 428 -12.22 15.94 -10.45
N GLN A 429 -11.29 15.59 -9.56
CA GLN A 429 -9.92 15.26 -9.95
C GLN A 429 -9.82 13.95 -10.74
N THR A 430 -10.68 12.98 -10.45
CA THR A 430 -10.66 11.65 -11.07
C THR A 430 -11.61 11.51 -12.25
N GLY A 431 -12.42 12.54 -12.53
CA GLY A 431 -13.51 12.48 -13.51
C GLY A 431 -14.61 11.48 -13.11
N GLY A 432 -14.81 11.29 -11.79
CA GLY A 432 -15.78 10.33 -11.24
C GLY A 432 -15.39 8.87 -11.39
N LYS A 433 -14.17 8.58 -11.86
CA LYS A 433 -13.67 7.19 -11.99
C LYS A 433 -12.93 6.75 -10.74
N PRO A 434 -13.08 5.49 -10.31
CA PRO A 434 -12.33 4.96 -9.18
C PRO A 434 -10.85 4.84 -9.53
N VAL A 435 -9.99 5.10 -8.54
CA VAL A 435 -8.54 4.91 -8.69
C VAL A 435 -8.21 3.46 -8.37
N LYS A 436 -7.82 2.67 -9.39
CA LYS A 436 -7.30 1.32 -9.17
C LYS A 436 -5.90 1.39 -8.59
N PRO A 437 -5.60 0.61 -7.54
CA PRO A 437 -4.22 0.49 -7.06
C PRO A 437 -3.34 -0.05 -8.20
N ALA A 438 -2.26 0.66 -8.47
CA ALA A 438 -1.27 0.23 -9.44
C ALA A 438 0.06 -0.07 -8.74
N LEU A 439 0.69 -1.16 -9.10
CA LEU A 439 2.03 -1.51 -8.69
C LEU A 439 2.95 -1.39 -9.89
N VAL A 440 3.87 -0.45 -9.81
CA VAL A 440 4.84 -0.20 -10.87
C VAL A 440 6.04 -1.12 -10.66
N CYS A 441 6.40 -1.87 -11.70
CA CYS A 441 7.61 -2.68 -11.77
C CYS A 441 8.69 -1.92 -12.55
N ASP A 442 9.92 -1.98 -12.08
CA ASP A 442 11.08 -1.29 -12.66
C ASP A 442 11.63 -2.01 -13.91
N GLY A 443 11.28 -3.26 -14.09
CA GLY A 443 11.73 -4.09 -15.21
C GLY A 443 11.12 -5.48 -15.20
N LYS A 444 11.59 -6.33 -16.11
CA LYS A 444 11.18 -7.73 -16.19
C LYS A 444 12.33 -8.64 -15.78
N LEU A 445 12.03 -9.68 -15.02
CA LEU A 445 12.92 -10.80 -14.76
C LEU A 445 12.15 -12.12 -14.95
N THR A 446 12.85 -13.14 -15.41
CA THR A 446 12.34 -14.51 -15.50
C THR A 446 12.76 -15.30 -14.25
N LEU A 447 12.17 -16.47 -14.00
CA LEU A 447 12.58 -17.30 -12.86
C LEU A 447 14.05 -17.76 -12.94
N PRO A 448 14.61 -18.06 -14.14
CA PRO A 448 16.05 -18.29 -14.29
C PRO A 448 16.94 -17.15 -13.79
N ASP A 449 16.48 -15.89 -13.89
CA ASP A 449 17.23 -14.71 -13.44
C ASP A 449 17.24 -14.54 -11.91
N VAL A 450 16.41 -15.29 -11.18
CA VAL A 450 16.35 -15.24 -9.71
C VAL A 450 17.50 -16.07 -9.14
N THR A 451 18.65 -15.44 -9.00
CA THR A 451 19.92 -16.05 -8.53
C THR A 451 20.49 -15.29 -7.34
N GLU A 452 21.42 -15.90 -6.61
CA GLU A 452 22.18 -15.22 -5.55
C GLU A 452 22.96 -14.02 -6.12
N GLU A 453 23.53 -14.15 -7.32
CA GLU A 453 24.23 -13.06 -8.00
C GLU A 453 23.31 -11.86 -8.25
N THR A 454 22.07 -12.10 -8.69
CA THR A 454 21.07 -11.05 -8.89
C THR A 454 20.77 -10.33 -7.58
N VAL A 455 20.61 -11.06 -6.48
CA VAL A 455 20.38 -10.44 -5.16
C VAL A 455 21.58 -9.60 -4.72
N HIS A 456 22.80 -10.09 -4.88
CA HIS A 456 24.00 -9.33 -4.55
C HIS A 456 24.13 -8.02 -5.37
N TRP A 457 23.69 -8.02 -6.63
CA TRP A 457 23.62 -6.77 -7.40
C TRP A 457 22.54 -5.82 -6.86
N LEU A 458 21.41 -6.34 -6.39
CA LEU A 458 20.36 -5.53 -5.79
C LEU A 458 20.79 -4.92 -4.46
N GLU A 459 21.55 -5.64 -3.64
CA GLU A 459 22.14 -5.14 -2.39
C GLU A 459 23.05 -3.92 -2.60
N LYS A 460 23.79 -3.86 -3.73
CA LYS A 460 24.59 -2.67 -4.07
C LYS A 460 23.77 -1.42 -4.38
N LEU A 461 22.47 -1.55 -4.63
CA LEU A 461 21.58 -0.41 -4.80
C LEU A 461 21.10 0.18 -3.46
N GLU A 462 21.30 -0.53 -2.34
CA GLU A 462 20.97 -0.01 -1.00
C GLU A 462 21.82 1.23 -0.63
N PRO A 463 21.32 2.09 0.28
CA PRO A 463 20.05 2.01 1.02
C PRO A 463 18.84 2.40 0.17
N PHE A 464 17.75 1.66 0.35
CA PHE A 464 16.47 1.94 -0.31
C PHE A 464 15.62 2.93 0.50
N GLY A 465 14.78 3.70 -0.18
CA GLY A 465 13.86 4.66 0.41
C GLY A 465 13.28 5.62 -0.62
N MET A 466 12.90 6.82 -0.18
CA MET A 466 12.41 7.85 -1.08
C MET A 466 13.46 8.17 -2.15
N GLY A 467 13.05 8.33 -3.41
CA GLY A 467 13.94 8.59 -4.55
C GLY A 467 14.81 7.40 -5.00
N ASN A 468 14.95 6.35 -4.17
CA ASN A 468 15.60 5.09 -4.51
C ASN A 468 14.80 3.91 -3.95
N PRO A 469 13.61 3.61 -4.47
CA PRO A 469 12.79 2.50 -3.98
C PRO A 469 13.45 1.14 -4.25
N ALA A 470 13.15 0.16 -3.39
CA ALA A 470 13.55 -1.23 -3.64
C ALA A 470 12.98 -1.72 -4.98
N PRO A 471 13.82 -2.25 -5.88
CA PRO A 471 13.37 -2.66 -7.21
C PRO A 471 12.32 -3.77 -7.18
N ARG A 472 11.31 -3.63 -8.03
CA ARG A 472 10.27 -4.63 -8.27
C ARG A 472 10.30 -5.04 -9.72
N PHE A 473 10.20 -6.34 -9.96
CA PHE A 473 10.24 -6.91 -11.30
C PHE A 473 8.93 -7.60 -11.63
N LEU A 474 8.59 -7.61 -12.90
CA LEU A 474 7.48 -8.37 -13.44
C LEU A 474 7.98 -9.71 -13.99
N CYS A 475 7.49 -10.83 -13.43
CA CYS A 475 7.45 -12.11 -14.15
C CYS A 475 6.16 -12.16 -14.95
N GLU A 476 6.29 -12.25 -16.29
CA GLU A 476 5.12 -12.14 -17.17
C GLU A 476 4.30 -13.42 -17.25
N ASP A 477 4.94 -14.56 -17.01
CA ASP A 477 4.31 -15.85 -17.25
C ASP A 477 5.03 -16.98 -16.48
N ALA A 478 4.35 -17.54 -15.48
CA ALA A 478 4.81 -18.71 -14.75
C ALA A 478 3.63 -19.57 -14.31
N GLN A 479 3.83 -20.87 -14.18
CA GLN A 479 2.84 -21.79 -13.63
C GLN A 479 2.98 -21.84 -12.11
N ALA A 480 1.88 -21.67 -11.39
CA ALA A 480 1.85 -21.90 -9.94
C ALA A 480 1.68 -23.42 -9.68
N LEU A 481 2.70 -24.04 -9.08
CA LEU A 481 2.62 -25.45 -8.67
C LEU A 481 1.95 -25.59 -7.30
N SER A 482 2.20 -24.62 -6.41
CA SER A 482 1.61 -24.61 -5.07
C SER A 482 1.39 -23.18 -4.61
N LEU A 483 0.19 -22.91 -4.09
CA LEU A 483 -0.20 -21.67 -3.42
C LEU A 483 -0.81 -22.06 -2.07
N ARG A 484 -0.06 -21.91 -0.97
CA ARG A 484 -0.45 -22.40 0.36
C ARG A 484 -0.48 -21.27 1.38
N ALA A 485 -1.59 -21.14 2.09
CA ALA A 485 -1.71 -20.19 3.19
C ALA A 485 -0.76 -20.54 4.33
N VAL A 486 -0.07 -19.54 4.87
CA VAL A 486 0.89 -19.65 6.00
C VAL A 486 0.73 -18.47 6.96
N GLY A 487 1.34 -18.62 8.14
CA GLY A 487 1.25 -17.60 9.21
C GLY A 487 -0.04 -17.69 10.03
N ALA A 488 -0.18 -16.79 11.00
CA ALA A 488 -1.39 -16.71 11.82
C ALA A 488 -2.61 -16.47 10.94
N GLU A 489 -3.68 -17.23 11.17
CA GLU A 489 -4.95 -17.15 10.42
C GLU A 489 -4.81 -17.31 8.89
N GLY A 490 -3.68 -17.86 8.40
CA GLY A 490 -3.47 -18.04 6.96
C GLY A 490 -3.32 -16.74 6.17
N ARG A 491 -2.89 -15.67 6.78
CA ARG A 491 -2.81 -14.32 6.14
C ARG A 491 -1.80 -14.22 5.00
N HIS A 492 -0.76 -15.04 5.02
CA HIS A 492 0.32 -14.97 4.03
C HIS A 492 0.24 -16.17 3.10
N LEU A 493 0.96 -16.10 1.98
CA LEU A 493 0.97 -17.15 0.97
C LEU A 493 2.41 -17.61 0.71
N LYS A 494 2.70 -18.88 0.91
CA LYS A 494 3.91 -19.53 0.38
C LYS A 494 3.59 -20.01 -1.04
N CYS A 495 4.40 -19.58 -2.00
CA CYS A 495 4.23 -19.86 -3.41
C CYS A 495 5.35 -20.78 -3.90
N SER A 496 5.06 -21.58 -4.92
CA SER A 496 6.06 -22.28 -5.72
C SER A 496 5.69 -22.12 -7.20
N PHE A 497 6.57 -21.49 -7.96
CA PHE A 497 6.36 -21.17 -9.38
C PHE A 497 7.33 -21.92 -10.27
N GLN A 498 6.88 -22.31 -11.47
CA GLN A 498 7.66 -22.95 -12.50
C GLN A 498 7.63 -22.15 -13.80
N GLN A 499 8.81 -21.98 -14.42
CA GLN A 499 8.96 -21.41 -15.77
C GLN A 499 9.99 -22.24 -16.54
N GLY A 500 9.54 -22.98 -17.54
CA GLY A 500 10.36 -23.97 -18.19
C GLY A 500 10.81 -25.07 -17.21
N SER A 501 12.11 -25.30 -17.08
CA SER A 501 12.70 -26.23 -16.11
C SER A 501 12.95 -25.61 -14.72
N GLU A 502 12.88 -24.29 -14.63
CA GLU A 502 13.24 -23.58 -13.39
C GLU A 502 12.07 -23.54 -12.40
N LEU A 503 12.40 -23.82 -11.14
CA LEU A 503 11.50 -23.77 -10.02
C LEU A 503 12.00 -22.73 -9.02
N ARG A 504 11.10 -21.84 -8.57
CA ARG A 504 11.42 -20.87 -7.51
C ARG A 504 10.30 -20.81 -6.48
N ASP A 505 10.70 -20.82 -5.24
CA ASP A 505 9.82 -20.56 -4.13
C ASP A 505 9.63 -19.04 -3.93
N GLY A 506 8.55 -18.67 -3.25
CA GLY A 506 8.28 -17.29 -2.92
C GLY A 506 7.37 -17.14 -1.73
N ILE A 507 7.33 -15.92 -1.21
CA ILE A 507 6.44 -15.50 -0.13
C ILE A 507 5.66 -14.25 -0.54
N TYR A 508 4.34 -14.27 -0.34
CA TYR A 508 3.46 -13.12 -0.53
C TYR A 508 2.79 -12.77 0.79
N PHE A 509 3.28 -11.70 1.44
CA PHE A 509 2.70 -11.21 2.68
C PHE A 509 1.33 -10.57 2.41
N GLY A 510 0.30 -11.05 3.10
CA GLY A 510 -1.09 -10.63 2.86
C GLY A 510 -1.79 -11.37 1.71
N GLY A 511 -1.11 -12.29 1.02
CA GLY A 511 -1.63 -13.00 -0.16
C GLY A 511 -2.47 -14.24 0.14
N GLY A 512 -2.85 -14.51 1.40
CA GLY A 512 -3.53 -15.73 1.81
C GLY A 512 -4.79 -16.08 1.02
N ALA A 513 -5.50 -15.07 0.49
CA ALA A 513 -6.69 -15.26 -0.36
C ALA A 513 -6.43 -16.01 -1.68
N TRP A 514 -5.17 -16.16 -2.09
CA TRP A 514 -4.77 -16.92 -3.27
C TRP A 514 -4.54 -18.42 -3.00
N ALA A 515 -4.65 -18.86 -1.74
CA ALA A 515 -4.41 -20.26 -1.39
C ALA A 515 -5.32 -21.21 -2.19
N GLY A 516 -4.71 -22.24 -2.76
CA GLY A 516 -5.40 -23.25 -3.56
C GLY A 516 -5.75 -22.86 -5.00
N LYS A 517 -5.58 -21.59 -5.40
CA LYS A 517 -5.93 -21.08 -6.74
C LYS A 517 -4.79 -21.29 -7.72
N THR A 518 -4.51 -22.53 -8.12
CA THR A 518 -3.39 -22.88 -9.01
C THR A 518 -3.80 -23.06 -10.49
N ALA A 519 -5.06 -22.83 -10.84
CA ALA A 519 -5.54 -22.96 -12.20
C ALA A 519 -4.93 -21.89 -13.12
N GLY A 520 -4.48 -22.29 -14.31
CA GLY A 520 -3.88 -21.40 -15.29
C GLY A 520 -2.45 -20.99 -14.95
N ARG A 521 -2.00 -19.94 -15.64
CA ARG A 521 -0.69 -19.32 -15.48
C ARG A 521 -0.83 -17.95 -14.85
N PHE A 522 0.26 -17.44 -14.32
CA PHE A 522 0.27 -16.20 -13.53
C PHE A 522 1.34 -15.24 -14.01
N ARG A 523 1.02 -13.96 -13.98
CA ARG A 523 1.99 -12.88 -13.95
C ARG A 523 2.04 -12.29 -12.55
N PHE A 524 3.21 -11.89 -12.08
CA PHE A 524 3.35 -11.37 -10.73
C PHE A 524 4.49 -10.38 -10.61
N ALA A 525 4.31 -9.44 -9.68
CA ALA A 525 5.34 -8.50 -9.29
C ALA A 525 6.12 -9.04 -8.08
N PHE A 526 7.44 -9.00 -8.15
CA PHE A 526 8.30 -9.54 -7.11
C PHE A 526 9.65 -8.84 -7.03
N SER A 527 10.36 -9.07 -5.93
CA SER A 527 11.81 -8.80 -5.80
C SER A 527 12.53 -10.09 -5.46
N PRO A 528 13.66 -10.39 -6.10
CA PRO A 528 14.57 -11.46 -5.64
C PRO A 528 15.10 -11.17 -4.24
N THR A 529 15.11 -12.17 -3.38
CA THR A 529 15.64 -12.10 -2.01
C THR A 529 16.40 -13.39 -1.66
N LEU A 530 17.31 -13.33 -0.71
CA LEU A 530 17.90 -14.52 -0.13
C LEU A 530 17.06 -15.01 1.04
N ASN A 531 16.89 -16.32 1.10
CA ASN A 531 16.29 -17.01 2.23
C ASN A 531 17.31 -18.01 2.79
N GLU A 532 17.62 -17.88 4.07
CA GLU A 532 18.45 -18.83 4.78
C GLU A 532 17.56 -19.75 5.62
N PHE A 533 17.59 -21.01 5.29
CA PHE A 533 16.88 -22.04 6.05
C PHE A 533 17.78 -23.22 6.36
N ARG A 534 18.01 -23.51 7.64
CA ARG A 534 18.88 -24.59 8.14
C ARG A 534 20.31 -24.54 7.56
N GLY A 535 20.86 -23.33 7.43
CA GLY A 535 22.22 -23.12 6.91
C GLY A 535 22.34 -23.23 5.38
N LYS A 536 21.22 -23.40 4.66
CA LYS A 536 21.19 -23.35 3.19
C LYS A 536 20.62 -22.01 2.74
N VAL A 537 21.41 -21.26 2.00
CA VAL A 537 21.00 -20.03 1.34
C VAL A 537 20.40 -20.36 -0.03
N SER A 538 19.31 -19.72 -0.39
CA SER A 538 18.67 -19.85 -1.71
C SER A 538 17.97 -18.56 -2.09
N ALA A 539 18.02 -18.24 -3.39
CA ALA A 539 17.27 -17.11 -3.93
C ALA A 539 15.78 -17.49 -4.06
N GLU A 540 14.88 -16.62 -3.55
CA GLU A 540 13.44 -16.77 -3.65
C GLU A 540 12.75 -15.47 -4.08
N CYS A 541 11.45 -15.53 -4.37
CA CYS A 541 10.66 -14.39 -4.80
C CYS A 541 9.88 -13.79 -3.62
N ARG A 542 10.16 -12.54 -3.25
CA ARG A 542 9.24 -11.75 -2.42
C ARG A 542 8.16 -11.19 -3.33
N VAL A 543 6.97 -11.78 -3.30
CA VAL A 543 5.85 -11.41 -4.17
C VAL A 543 5.07 -10.25 -3.57
N TYR A 544 4.66 -9.28 -4.41
CA TYR A 544 3.87 -8.11 -4.00
C TYR A 544 2.48 -8.07 -4.63
N ALA A 545 2.32 -8.67 -5.80
CA ALA A 545 1.03 -8.81 -6.48
C ALA A 545 1.04 -10.06 -7.36
N LEU A 546 -0.11 -10.71 -7.46
CA LEU A 546 -0.32 -11.91 -8.26
C LEU A 546 -1.57 -11.70 -9.11
N GLN A 547 -1.46 -11.98 -10.40
CA GLN A 547 -2.58 -11.92 -11.34
C GLN A 547 -2.62 -13.19 -12.16
N MET A 548 -3.80 -13.80 -12.27
CA MET A 548 -4.04 -14.91 -13.20
C MET A 548 -4.04 -14.37 -14.61
N ILE A 549 -3.54 -15.17 -15.55
CA ILE A 549 -3.63 -14.93 -16.98
C ILE A 549 -4.88 -15.68 -17.48
N PRO A 550 -6.02 -15.01 -17.73
CA PRO A 550 -7.27 -15.69 -18.07
C PRO A 550 -7.16 -16.56 -19.32
N GLU A 551 -6.39 -16.12 -20.31
CA GLU A 551 -6.17 -16.80 -21.59
C GLU A 551 -5.41 -18.13 -21.43
N SER A 552 -4.80 -18.37 -20.28
CA SER A 552 -4.12 -19.62 -19.95
C SER A 552 -5.03 -20.68 -19.33
N LEU A 553 -6.26 -20.31 -18.98
CA LEU A 553 -7.23 -21.26 -18.45
C LEU A 553 -7.66 -22.24 -19.55
N THR A 554 -7.82 -23.49 -19.16
CA THR A 554 -8.33 -24.54 -20.05
C THR A 554 -9.83 -24.76 -19.80
N LYS A 555 -10.57 -24.96 -20.86
CA LYS A 555 -11.99 -25.30 -20.80
C LYS A 555 -12.16 -26.62 -20.03
N ASP A 556 -13.01 -26.60 -19.03
CA ASP A 556 -13.41 -27.77 -18.24
C ASP A 556 -14.92 -27.93 -18.36
N ALA A 557 -15.34 -28.77 -19.30
CA ALA A 557 -16.75 -28.99 -19.60
C ALA A 557 -17.53 -29.53 -18.39
N ASP A 558 -16.90 -30.34 -17.56
CA ASP A 558 -17.53 -30.87 -16.34
C ASP A 558 -17.79 -29.74 -15.35
N ARG A 559 -16.80 -28.86 -15.15
CA ARG A 559 -16.92 -27.69 -14.27
C ARG A 559 -17.95 -26.68 -14.80
N GLU A 560 -17.96 -26.42 -16.10
CA GLU A 560 -18.96 -25.54 -16.71
C GLU A 560 -20.37 -26.09 -16.51
N ALA A 561 -20.58 -27.39 -16.74
CA ALA A 561 -21.86 -28.04 -16.52
C ALA A 561 -22.30 -28.03 -15.05
N LEU A 562 -21.38 -28.32 -14.12
CA LEU A 562 -21.62 -28.22 -12.67
C LEU A 562 -22.01 -26.80 -12.28
N SER A 563 -21.30 -25.80 -12.80
CA SER A 563 -21.57 -24.39 -12.51
C SER A 563 -22.91 -23.91 -13.05
N LEU A 564 -23.28 -24.35 -14.28
CA LEU A 564 -24.51 -23.92 -14.92
C LEU A 564 -25.77 -24.63 -14.39
N PHE A 565 -25.67 -25.93 -14.05
CA PHE A 565 -26.82 -26.74 -13.70
C PHE A 565 -26.98 -26.96 -12.20
N ALA A 566 -26.06 -26.43 -11.37
CA ALA A 566 -26.08 -26.62 -9.91
C ALA A 566 -27.25 -25.95 -9.24
N ASP A 567 -27.57 -24.71 -9.63
CA ASP A 567 -28.55 -23.90 -8.94
C ASP A 567 -29.99 -24.10 -9.44
N PRO A 568 -30.99 -24.07 -8.53
CA PRO A 568 -32.40 -24.17 -8.95
C PRO A 568 -32.79 -22.92 -9.75
N ARG A 569 -33.43 -23.11 -10.87
CA ARG A 569 -34.02 -22.02 -11.64
C ARG A 569 -35.16 -21.40 -10.89
N SER A 570 -35.16 -20.09 -10.70
CA SER A 570 -36.33 -19.35 -10.19
C SER A 570 -37.25 -18.96 -11.36
N GLU A 571 -38.54 -18.84 -11.08
CA GLU A 571 -39.50 -18.32 -12.07
C GLU A 571 -39.42 -16.79 -12.23
N ASP A 572 -38.56 -16.11 -11.46
CA ASP A 572 -38.41 -14.67 -11.49
C ASP A 572 -37.84 -14.19 -12.84
N SER A 573 -38.62 -13.36 -13.51
CA SER A 573 -38.26 -12.77 -14.81
C SER A 573 -37.13 -11.80 -14.64
N VAL A 574 -35.92 -12.22 -14.94
CA VAL A 574 -34.76 -11.33 -15.08
C VAL A 574 -34.93 -10.50 -16.34
N VAL A 575 -34.65 -9.20 -16.26
CA VAL A 575 -34.75 -8.28 -17.40
C VAL A 575 -33.69 -8.66 -18.43
N LEU A 576 -34.11 -8.82 -19.70
CA LEU A 576 -33.16 -9.06 -20.79
C LEU A 576 -32.50 -7.72 -21.19
N LEU A 577 -31.18 -7.70 -21.14
CA LEU A 577 -30.35 -6.57 -21.55
C LEU A 577 -29.87 -6.78 -22.99
N SER A 578 -29.89 -5.75 -23.79
CA SER A 578 -29.25 -5.78 -25.10
C SER A 578 -27.72 -5.75 -24.95
N PRO A 579 -26.95 -6.57 -25.68
CA PRO A 579 -25.48 -6.49 -25.67
C PRO A 579 -24.96 -5.09 -26.02
N ALA A 580 -25.71 -4.28 -26.75
CA ALA A 580 -25.34 -2.90 -27.09
C ALA A 580 -25.37 -1.93 -25.90
N GLU A 581 -26.06 -2.28 -24.81
CA GLU A 581 -26.14 -1.47 -23.60
C GLU A 581 -24.96 -1.71 -22.63
N LEU A 582 -24.26 -2.84 -22.80
CA LEU A 582 -23.18 -3.26 -21.92
C LEU A 582 -22.01 -2.25 -21.85
N PRO A 583 -21.53 -1.65 -22.96
CA PRO A 583 -20.47 -0.64 -22.90
C PRO A 583 -20.82 0.57 -22.04
N ALA A 584 -22.07 1.00 -22.03
CA ALA A 584 -22.52 2.13 -21.20
C ALA A 584 -22.45 1.79 -19.69
N LEU A 585 -22.84 0.58 -19.30
CA LEU A 585 -22.73 0.11 -17.93
C LEU A 585 -21.28 -0.03 -17.48
N MET A 586 -20.38 -0.41 -18.38
CA MET A 586 -18.97 -0.57 -18.09
C MET A 586 -18.18 0.75 -18.09
N ALA A 587 -18.76 1.84 -18.56
CA ALA A 587 -18.07 3.13 -18.72
C ALA A 587 -17.67 3.77 -17.37
N SER A 588 -18.40 3.50 -16.28
CA SER A 588 -18.10 4.04 -14.95
C SER A 588 -16.80 3.44 -14.35
N GLY A 589 -16.36 2.27 -14.81
CA GLY A 589 -15.21 1.56 -14.27
C GLY A 589 -15.47 0.84 -12.94
N GLN A 590 -16.67 0.95 -12.37
CA GLN A 590 -17.07 0.22 -11.16
C GLN A 590 -18.58 -0.01 -11.11
N GLY A 591 -18.99 -0.90 -10.22
CA GLY A 591 -20.39 -1.20 -9.95
C GLY A 591 -21.01 -2.27 -10.84
N THR A 592 -20.31 -2.81 -11.84
CA THR A 592 -20.86 -3.82 -12.76
C THR A 592 -20.15 -5.16 -12.63
N LEU A 593 -20.92 -6.23 -12.38
CA LEU A 593 -20.47 -7.61 -12.35
C LEU A 593 -20.99 -8.34 -13.59
N LEU A 594 -20.11 -8.91 -14.39
CA LEU A 594 -20.40 -9.80 -15.52
C LEU A 594 -20.20 -11.25 -15.05
N LEU A 595 -21.29 -11.96 -14.77
CA LEU A 595 -21.24 -13.35 -14.31
C LEU A 595 -21.22 -14.28 -15.52
N CYS A 596 -20.17 -15.08 -15.64
CA CYS A 596 -19.99 -16.07 -16.69
C CYS A 596 -19.97 -17.50 -16.11
N ARG A 597 -20.63 -18.41 -16.79
CA ARG A 597 -20.61 -19.85 -16.51
C ARG A 597 -19.73 -20.60 -17.51
N CYS A 598 -19.50 -20.01 -18.69
CA CYS A 598 -18.67 -20.56 -19.76
C CYS A 598 -17.38 -19.75 -19.90
N LEU A 599 -16.24 -20.45 -19.99
CA LEU A 599 -14.93 -19.80 -20.17
C LEU A 599 -14.87 -19.01 -21.47
N GLU A 600 -15.45 -19.53 -22.58
CA GLU A 600 -15.48 -18.85 -23.87
C GLU A 600 -16.16 -17.47 -23.78
N THR A 601 -17.31 -17.39 -23.06
CA THR A 601 -18.01 -16.14 -22.82
C THR A 601 -17.17 -15.17 -22.01
N ALA A 602 -16.53 -15.66 -20.94
CA ALA A 602 -15.67 -14.84 -20.08
C ALA A 602 -14.47 -14.25 -20.83
N LEU A 603 -13.82 -15.05 -21.68
CA LEU A 603 -12.68 -14.59 -22.50
C LEU A 603 -13.11 -13.60 -23.59
N ALA A 604 -14.28 -13.83 -24.24
CA ALA A 604 -14.83 -12.88 -25.21
C ALA A 604 -15.12 -11.52 -24.58
N LEU A 605 -15.74 -11.50 -23.39
CA LEU A 605 -15.99 -10.27 -22.63
C LEU A 605 -14.68 -9.62 -22.15
N ARG A 606 -13.68 -10.42 -21.77
CA ARG A 606 -12.35 -9.90 -21.41
C ARG A 606 -11.69 -9.19 -22.60
N GLY A 607 -11.82 -9.73 -23.82
CA GLY A 607 -11.35 -9.06 -25.02
C GLY A 607 -12.07 -7.74 -25.31
N GLN A 608 -13.37 -7.67 -25.01
CA GLN A 608 -14.18 -6.46 -25.19
C GLN A 608 -13.93 -5.41 -24.09
N PHE A 609 -13.69 -5.85 -22.84
CA PHE A 609 -13.49 -5.00 -21.65
C PHE A 609 -12.17 -5.32 -20.96
N PRO A 610 -11.01 -4.97 -21.55
CA PRO A 610 -9.70 -5.32 -21.01
C PRO A 610 -9.39 -4.66 -19.66
N GLU A 611 -10.07 -3.57 -19.32
CA GLU A 611 -9.92 -2.88 -18.03
C GLU A 611 -10.74 -3.50 -16.88
N ALA A 612 -11.65 -4.43 -17.18
CA ALA A 612 -12.40 -5.13 -16.17
C ALA A 612 -11.50 -6.13 -15.42
N ASP A 613 -11.72 -6.27 -14.12
CA ASP A 613 -11.05 -7.31 -13.35
C ASP A 613 -11.56 -8.69 -13.77
N PHE A 614 -10.67 -9.70 -13.76
CA PHE A 614 -11.06 -11.08 -14.01
C PHE A 614 -10.92 -11.90 -12.72
N CYS A 615 -12.01 -12.45 -12.26
CA CYS A 615 -12.08 -13.23 -11.04
C CYS A 615 -12.57 -14.66 -11.32
N LEU A 616 -12.05 -15.60 -10.51
CA LEU A 616 -12.49 -16.98 -10.52
C LEU A 616 -13.19 -17.26 -9.17
N GLU A 617 -14.46 -17.71 -9.24
CA GLU A 617 -15.31 -18.14 -8.12
C GLU A 617 -15.78 -17.03 -7.14
N GLU A 618 -15.06 -15.93 -6.97
CA GLU A 618 -15.43 -14.89 -6.00
C GLU A 618 -15.06 -13.49 -6.44
N ALA A 619 -15.88 -12.49 -6.10
CA ALA A 619 -15.66 -11.06 -6.35
C ALA A 619 -16.12 -10.27 -5.11
N THR A 620 -15.27 -10.20 -4.08
CA THR A 620 -15.60 -9.68 -2.74
C THR A 620 -15.08 -8.27 -2.46
N ASP A 621 -14.45 -7.61 -3.43
CA ASP A 621 -13.92 -6.25 -3.26
C ASP A 621 -15.06 -5.25 -3.03
N SER A 622 -15.03 -4.54 -1.89
CA SER A 622 -16.06 -3.56 -1.51
C SER A 622 -16.13 -2.34 -2.42
N ARG A 623 -15.09 -2.10 -3.23
CA ARG A 623 -15.07 -1.02 -4.22
C ARG A 623 -15.83 -1.37 -5.49
N ALA A 624 -16.21 -2.65 -5.65
CA ALA A 624 -16.98 -3.18 -6.77
C ALA A 624 -16.48 -2.68 -8.14
N PHE A 625 -15.17 -2.77 -8.40
CA PHE A 625 -14.64 -2.53 -9.75
C PHE A 625 -15.35 -3.42 -10.76
N ASN A 626 -15.55 -2.92 -11.99
CA ASN A 626 -16.15 -3.73 -13.04
C ASN A 626 -15.40 -5.05 -13.19
N THR A 627 -16.12 -6.17 -13.03
CA THR A 627 -15.52 -7.49 -12.84
C THR A 627 -16.18 -8.52 -13.77
N ILE A 628 -15.38 -9.32 -14.44
CA ILE A 628 -15.82 -10.55 -15.10
C ILE A 628 -15.56 -11.68 -14.10
N LEU A 629 -16.63 -12.32 -13.64
CA LEU A 629 -16.58 -13.39 -12.66
C LEU A 629 -16.94 -14.72 -13.32
N LEU A 630 -15.97 -15.63 -13.39
CA LEU A 630 -16.17 -16.97 -13.91
C LEU A 630 -16.47 -17.95 -12.75
N TYR A 631 -17.52 -18.75 -12.87
CA TYR A 631 -18.00 -19.76 -11.89
C TYR A 631 -18.34 -19.18 -10.51
N GLY A 632 -18.78 -17.92 -10.43
CA GLY A 632 -19.12 -17.28 -9.17
C GLY A 632 -20.45 -17.75 -8.59
N SER A 633 -20.66 -17.49 -7.30
CA SER A 633 -21.92 -17.73 -6.59
C SER A 633 -22.32 -16.50 -5.78
N ALA A 634 -23.64 -16.34 -5.53
CA ALA A 634 -24.19 -15.14 -4.91
C ALA A 634 -23.61 -14.83 -3.52
N ASN A 635 -23.27 -15.87 -2.72
CA ASN A 635 -22.67 -15.71 -1.39
C ASN A 635 -21.17 -15.34 -1.41
N ARG A 636 -20.55 -15.23 -2.59
CA ARG A 636 -19.13 -14.89 -2.79
C ARG A 636 -18.93 -13.62 -3.60
N VAL A 637 -19.93 -12.75 -3.62
CA VAL A 637 -19.85 -11.44 -4.30
C VAL A 637 -20.03 -10.30 -3.31
N SER A 638 -19.43 -9.15 -3.64
CA SER A 638 -19.59 -7.94 -2.84
C SER A 638 -21.00 -7.38 -2.99
N PRO A 639 -21.70 -6.99 -1.89
CA PRO A 639 -22.99 -6.33 -1.96
C PRO A 639 -22.93 -4.91 -2.55
N ALA A 640 -21.75 -4.42 -2.83
CA ALA A 640 -21.54 -3.07 -3.40
C ALA A 640 -21.80 -2.96 -4.90
N PHE A 641 -21.91 -4.10 -5.63
CA PHE A 641 -22.27 -4.06 -7.04
C PHE A 641 -23.64 -3.40 -7.27
N ARG A 642 -23.76 -2.65 -8.36
CA ARG A 642 -24.96 -1.94 -8.81
C ARG A 642 -25.65 -2.64 -9.97
N ASN A 643 -24.88 -3.32 -10.80
CA ASN A 643 -25.37 -4.11 -11.93
C ASN A 643 -24.78 -5.49 -11.87
N ILE A 644 -25.62 -6.51 -12.00
CA ILE A 644 -25.21 -7.92 -12.10
C ILE A 644 -25.80 -8.45 -13.39
N ILE A 645 -24.94 -8.80 -14.32
CA ILE A 645 -25.31 -9.25 -15.67
C ILE A 645 -24.99 -10.73 -15.79
N LEU A 646 -26.00 -11.56 -15.97
CA LEU A 646 -25.90 -12.98 -16.23
C LEU A 646 -25.56 -13.19 -17.71
N CYS A 647 -24.28 -13.47 -18.02
CA CYS A 647 -23.76 -13.36 -19.38
C CYS A 647 -24.02 -14.60 -20.27
N ASP A 648 -24.42 -15.72 -19.68
CA ASP A 648 -24.73 -16.98 -20.39
C ASP A 648 -26.24 -17.25 -20.52
N GLY A 649 -27.06 -16.22 -20.46
CA GLY A 649 -28.51 -16.30 -20.47
C GLY A 649 -29.11 -16.41 -19.08
N ASP A 650 -30.45 -16.50 -19.00
CA ASP A 650 -31.15 -16.67 -17.74
C ASP A 650 -30.86 -18.03 -17.12
N THR A 651 -30.08 -18.03 -16.04
CA THR A 651 -29.70 -19.24 -15.31
C THR A 651 -30.63 -19.55 -14.13
N GLY A 652 -31.60 -18.68 -13.86
CA GLY A 652 -32.51 -18.80 -12.71
C GLY A 652 -31.87 -18.34 -11.38
N GLU A 653 -30.69 -17.75 -11.38
CA GLU A 653 -29.97 -17.28 -10.21
C GLU A 653 -30.27 -15.83 -9.83
N GLY A 654 -31.08 -15.12 -10.62
CA GLY A 654 -31.34 -13.69 -10.43
C GLY A 654 -31.79 -13.32 -9.03
N ALA A 655 -32.70 -14.13 -8.43
CA ALA A 655 -33.20 -13.91 -7.07
C ALA A 655 -32.09 -14.05 -6.01
N ALA A 656 -31.17 -15.01 -6.15
CA ALA A 656 -30.06 -15.21 -5.22
C ALA A 656 -29.07 -14.03 -5.25
N PHE A 657 -28.74 -13.55 -6.46
CA PHE A 657 -27.89 -12.38 -6.61
C PHE A 657 -28.58 -11.09 -6.18
N GLN A 658 -29.89 -10.94 -6.43
CA GLN A 658 -30.67 -9.81 -5.92
C GLN A 658 -30.69 -9.76 -4.38
N ALA A 659 -30.81 -10.93 -3.74
CA ALA A 659 -30.76 -11.04 -2.27
C ALA A 659 -29.36 -10.70 -1.72
N ALA A 660 -28.29 -11.15 -2.39
CA ALA A 660 -26.91 -10.88 -2.00
C ALA A 660 -26.52 -9.40 -2.23
N CYS A 661 -27.09 -8.79 -3.27
CA CYS A 661 -26.81 -7.40 -3.67
C CYS A 661 -28.13 -6.61 -3.77
N PRO A 662 -28.74 -6.20 -2.64
CA PRO A 662 -30.08 -5.60 -2.63
C PRO A 662 -30.22 -4.30 -3.43
N ARG A 663 -29.10 -3.61 -3.66
CA ARG A 663 -29.05 -2.35 -4.43
C ARG A 663 -28.75 -2.58 -5.92
N ALA A 664 -28.46 -3.80 -6.34
CA ALA A 664 -28.10 -4.09 -7.72
C ALA A 664 -29.35 -4.27 -8.60
N THR A 665 -29.22 -3.86 -9.86
CA THR A 665 -30.11 -4.30 -10.93
C THR A 665 -29.55 -5.60 -11.50
N VAL A 666 -30.34 -6.69 -11.45
CA VAL A 666 -29.97 -7.98 -12.04
C VAL A 666 -30.61 -8.11 -13.41
N ALA A 667 -29.79 -8.36 -14.43
CA ALA A 667 -30.22 -8.51 -15.82
C ALA A 667 -29.49 -9.69 -16.47
N ALA A 668 -29.99 -10.19 -17.57
CA ALA A 668 -29.37 -11.26 -18.32
C ALA A 668 -29.11 -10.85 -19.79
N LEU A 669 -27.99 -11.31 -20.35
CA LEU A 669 -27.74 -11.23 -21.77
C LEU A 669 -28.43 -12.41 -22.49
N PRO A 670 -28.63 -12.33 -23.82
CA PRO A 670 -29.05 -13.47 -24.61
C PRO A 670 -28.10 -14.67 -24.47
N VAL A 671 -28.59 -15.87 -24.79
CA VAL A 671 -27.81 -17.12 -24.72
C VAL A 671 -26.49 -16.98 -25.50
N SER A 672 -25.37 -17.13 -24.79
CA SER A 672 -24.03 -17.04 -25.37
C SER A 672 -23.68 -18.23 -26.25
N ASP A 673 -22.67 -18.07 -27.14
CA ASP A 673 -22.19 -19.19 -27.96
C ASP A 673 -21.51 -20.25 -27.10
N GLY A 674 -20.85 -19.87 -25.99
CA GLY A 674 -20.32 -20.80 -25.01
C GLY A 674 -21.40 -21.68 -24.39
N LEU A 675 -22.52 -21.07 -23.98
CA LEU A 675 -23.67 -21.82 -23.47
C LEU A 675 -24.32 -22.72 -24.55
N LYS A 676 -24.46 -22.23 -25.77
CA LYS A 676 -24.98 -23.06 -26.87
C LYS A 676 -24.10 -24.30 -27.10
N SER A 677 -22.79 -24.13 -27.12
CA SER A 677 -21.82 -25.22 -27.24
C SER A 677 -21.96 -26.23 -26.06
N LEU A 678 -22.07 -25.75 -24.84
CA LEU A 678 -22.24 -26.60 -23.66
C LEU A 678 -23.59 -27.35 -23.68
N LEU A 679 -24.69 -26.69 -24.01
CA LEU A 679 -26.00 -27.31 -24.10
C LEU A 679 -26.06 -28.37 -25.20
N SER A 680 -25.48 -28.10 -26.36
CA SER A 680 -25.38 -29.10 -27.47
C SER A 680 -24.58 -30.34 -27.05
N ALA A 681 -23.47 -30.16 -26.33
CA ALA A 681 -22.64 -31.27 -25.84
C ALA A 681 -23.26 -32.03 -24.67
N SER A 682 -24.11 -31.37 -23.88
CA SER A 682 -24.77 -31.94 -22.71
C SER A 682 -26.15 -32.52 -23.00
N PHE A 683 -26.70 -32.29 -24.19
CA PHE A 683 -28.03 -32.71 -24.55
C PHE A 683 -28.16 -34.25 -24.54
N ILE A 684 -29.26 -34.73 -23.99
CA ILE A 684 -29.70 -36.13 -24.01
C ILE A 684 -31.16 -36.22 -24.45
N ASP A 685 -31.52 -37.28 -25.12
CA ASP A 685 -32.89 -37.50 -25.57
C ASP A 685 -33.81 -37.92 -24.42
N LYS A 686 -35.10 -38.05 -24.73
CA LYS A 686 -36.15 -38.42 -23.78
C LYS A 686 -35.94 -39.82 -23.21
N ASP A 687 -35.38 -40.77 -23.98
CA ASP A 687 -35.18 -42.15 -23.49
C ASP A 687 -33.98 -42.23 -22.55
N ALA A 688 -32.88 -41.50 -22.81
CA ALA A 688 -31.78 -41.39 -21.90
C ALA A 688 -32.17 -40.67 -20.59
N LEU A 689 -33.01 -39.62 -20.65
CA LEU A 689 -33.54 -38.93 -19.49
C LEU A 689 -34.44 -39.85 -18.65
N ARG A 690 -35.26 -40.66 -19.30
CA ARG A 690 -36.08 -41.68 -18.64
C ARG A 690 -35.23 -42.73 -17.90
N ASN A 691 -34.13 -43.16 -18.54
CA ASN A 691 -33.20 -44.10 -17.93
C ASN A 691 -32.55 -43.47 -16.67
N CYS A 692 -32.15 -42.21 -16.72
CA CYS A 692 -31.62 -41.47 -15.57
C CYS A 692 -32.63 -41.49 -14.39
N PHE A 693 -33.90 -41.22 -14.65
CA PHE A 693 -34.94 -41.25 -13.62
C PHE A 693 -35.15 -42.66 -13.04
N ILE A 694 -35.10 -43.72 -13.87
CA ILE A 694 -35.16 -45.11 -13.40
C ILE A 694 -33.98 -45.43 -12.49
N GLN A 695 -32.77 -45.02 -12.85
CA GLN A 695 -31.56 -45.24 -12.01
C GLN A 695 -31.70 -44.54 -10.65
N LEU A 696 -32.20 -43.31 -10.61
CA LEU A 696 -32.42 -42.58 -9.36
C LEU A 696 -33.51 -43.27 -8.47
N ARG A 697 -34.44 -44.00 -9.04
CA ARG A 697 -35.44 -44.78 -8.28
C ARG A 697 -34.91 -46.08 -7.73
N SER A 698 -33.90 -46.67 -8.38
CA SER A 698 -33.35 -47.99 -8.05
C SER A 698 -32.11 -47.94 -7.17
N ALA A 699 -31.39 -46.84 -7.13
CA ALA A 699 -30.13 -46.70 -6.40
C ALA A 699 -29.92 -45.27 -5.87
N SER A 700 -29.09 -45.15 -4.83
CA SER A 700 -28.58 -43.86 -4.34
C SER A 700 -27.12 -43.71 -4.74
N PHE A 701 -26.73 -42.49 -5.07
CA PHE A 701 -25.39 -42.16 -5.57
C PHE A 701 -24.67 -41.24 -4.60
N ARG A 702 -23.33 -41.40 -4.50
CA ARG A 702 -22.49 -40.59 -3.61
C ARG A 702 -22.15 -39.23 -4.24
N ASP A 703 -21.94 -39.24 -5.57
CA ASP A 703 -21.51 -38.09 -6.35
C ASP A 703 -22.06 -38.16 -7.79
N LEU A 704 -21.89 -37.09 -8.51
CA LEU A 704 -22.35 -36.98 -9.90
C LEU A 704 -21.60 -37.93 -10.83
N TYR A 705 -20.32 -38.23 -10.57
CA TYR A 705 -19.54 -39.15 -11.41
C TYR A 705 -20.08 -40.59 -11.35
N GLY A 706 -20.42 -41.07 -10.14
CA GLY A 706 -21.05 -42.37 -9.96
C GLY A 706 -22.43 -42.45 -10.62
N PHE A 707 -23.20 -41.38 -10.57
CA PHE A 707 -24.48 -41.30 -11.27
C PHE A 707 -24.33 -41.32 -12.80
N ALA A 708 -23.39 -40.51 -13.34
CA ALA A 708 -23.07 -40.44 -14.75
C ALA A 708 -22.66 -41.83 -15.29
N ALA A 709 -21.75 -42.51 -14.59
CA ALA A 709 -21.29 -43.84 -14.95
C ALA A 709 -22.43 -44.86 -14.96
N ALA A 710 -23.33 -44.84 -13.97
CA ALA A 710 -24.49 -45.74 -13.90
C ALA A 710 -25.49 -45.51 -15.03
N CYS A 711 -25.59 -44.29 -15.54
CA CYS A 711 -26.46 -43.96 -16.67
C CYS A 711 -25.78 -44.13 -18.03
N GLY A 712 -24.46 -44.38 -18.10
CA GLY A 712 -23.69 -44.42 -19.32
C GLY A 712 -23.52 -43.05 -20.00
N LEU A 713 -23.49 -41.99 -19.20
CA LEU A 713 -23.43 -40.60 -19.62
C LEU A 713 -22.09 -39.95 -19.29
N THR A 714 -21.75 -38.84 -19.97
CA THR A 714 -20.74 -37.91 -19.52
C THR A 714 -21.23 -37.11 -18.33
N VAL A 715 -20.31 -36.51 -17.57
CA VAL A 715 -20.66 -35.65 -16.41
C VAL A 715 -21.54 -34.45 -16.82
N PRO A 716 -21.27 -33.72 -17.91
CA PRO A 716 -22.17 -32.69 -18.41
C PRO A 716 -23.58 -33.20 -18.73
N GLN A 717 -23.71 -34.34 -19.37
CA GLN A 717 -25.01 -34.98 -19.69
C GLN A 717 -25.78 -35.39 -18.42
N ALA A 718 -25.09 -35.93 -17.44
CA ALA A 718 -25.67 -36.30 -16.17
C ALA A 718 -26.14 -35.07 -15.36
N ALA A 719 -25.36 -34.02 -15.33
CA ALA A 719 -25.71 -32.75 -14.71
C ALA A 719 -26.93 -32.11 -15.40
N PHE A 720 -26.96 -32.10 -16.71
CA PHE A 720 -28.09 -31.65 -17.51
C PHE A 720 -29.37 -32.49 -17.22
N ALA A 721 -29.27 -33.83 -17.16
CA ALA A 721 -30.37 -34.71 -16.83
C ALA A 721 -30.97 -34.35 -15.46
N LEU A 722 -30.13 -34.19 -14.43
CA LEU A 722 -30.61 -33.81 -13.09
C LEU A 722 -31.25 -32.42 -13.06
N ALA A 723 -30.71 -31.48 -13.82
CA ALA A 723 -31.28 -30.14 -13.94
C ALA A 723 -32.68 -30.18 -14.60
N VAL A 724 -32.85 -30.94 -15.69
CA VAL A 724 -34.15 -31.12 -16.37
C VAL A 724 -35.17 -31.83 -15.45
N LEU A 725 -34.76 -32.93 -14.79
CA LEU A 725 -35.66 -33.67 -13.89
C LEU A 725 -36.09 -32.82 -12.67
N ARG A 726 -35.24 -31.95 -12.20
CA ARG A 726 -35.55 -30.97 -11.14
C ARG A 726 -36.49 -29.88 -11.66
N ASP A 727 -36.24 -29.37 -12.84
CA ASP A 727 -37.03 -28.32 -13.49
C ASP A 727 -38.49 -28.76 -13.69
N ILE A 728 -38.75 -30.04 -14.00
CA ILE A 728 -40.06 -30.64 -14.12
C ILE A 728 -40.56 -31.23 -12.79
N GLU A 729 -39.97 -30.90 -11.66
CA GLU A 729 -40.38 -31.25 -10.29
C GLU A 729 -40.45 -32.74 -9.98
N LEU A 730 -39.71 -33.59 -10.68
CA LEU A 730 -39.63 -35.01 -10.35
C LEU A 730 -38.62 -35.35 -9.27
N ILE A 731 -37.65 -34.49 -9.07
CA ILE A 731 -36.61 -34.63 -8.04
C ILE A 731 -36.31 -33.30 -7.38
N ASP A 732 -35.74 -33.36 -6.17
CA ASP A 732 -34.92 -32.30 -5.60
C ASP A 732 -33.47 -32.68 -5.78
N ALA A 733 -32.65 -31.82 -6.37
CA ALA A 733 -31.25 -32.10 -6.63
C ALA A 733 -30.38 -30.88 -6.31
N SER A 734 -29.23 -31.16 -5.71
CA SER A 734 -28.09 -30.22 -5.59
C SER A 734 -26.83 -30.96 -6.05
N LEU A 735 -25.98 -30.29 -6.82
CA LEU A 735 -24.75 -30.88 -7.32
C LEU A 735 -23.54 -30.58 -6.41
N SER A 736 -23.63 -29.56 -5.57
CA SER A 736 -22.56 -29.18 -4.63
C SER A 736 -23.14 -28.66 -3.30
N PRO A 737 -23.22 -29.48 -2.23
CA PRO A 737 -22.90 -30.91 -2.17
C PRO A 737 -23.89 -31.75 -2.97
N PHE A 738 -23.41 -32.90 -3.48
CA PHE A 738 -24.30 -33.77 -4.27
C PHE A 738 -25.39 -34.40 -3.40
N ARG A 739 -26.64 -34.10 -3.73
CA ARG A 739 -27.83 -34.65 -3.08
C ARG A 739 -28.96 -34.77 -4.09
N VAL A 740 -29.63 -35.91 -4.10
CA VAL A 740 -30.81 -36.13 -4.95
C VAL A 740 -31.85 -36.83 -4.12
N SER A 741 -33.10 -36.37 -4.16
CA SER A 741 -34.25 -37.01 -3.57
C SER A 741 -35.46 -36.97 -4.53
N LEU A 742 -36.23 -38.04 -4.55
CA LEU A 742 -37.44 -38.14 -5.40
C LEU A 742 -38.56 -37.32 -4.81
N ARG A 743 -39.32 -36.62 -5.63
CA ARG A 743 -40.62 -36.00 -5.26
C ARG A 743 -41.78 -36.94 -5.52
N PRO A 744 -42.98 -36.67 -4.93
CA PRO A 744 -44.19 -37.43 -5.24
C PRO A 744 -44.46 -37.43 -6.73
N MET A 745 -44.74 -38.63 -7.28
CA MET A 745 -44.91 -38.83 -8.73
C MET A 745 -46.02 -37.95 -9.30
N GLN A 746 -45.66 -37.07 -10.21
CA GLN A 746 -46.57 -36.35 -11.08
C GLN A 746 -46.31 -36.80 -12.53
N LYS A 747 -47.33 -36.73 -13.38
CA LYS A 747 -47.19 -37.07 -14.79
C LYS A 747 -46.66 -35.82 -15.53
N ARG A 748 -45.33 -35.68 -15.59
CA ARG A 748 -44.63 -34.58 -16.23
C ARG A 748 -43.71 -35.10 -17.35
N GLY A 749 -43.59 -34.35 -18.44
CA GLY A 749 -42.68 -34.66 -19.54
C GLY A 749 -41.52 -33.67 -19.65
N PRO A 750 -40.39 -34.08 -20.25
CA PRO A 750 -39.23 -33.18 -20.42
C PRO A 750 -39.55 -31.92 -21.24
N GLU A 751 -40.60 -31.95 -22.06
CA GLU A 751 -41.11 -30.80 -22.81
C GLU A 751 -41.67 -29.68 -21.91
N GLU A 752 -41.88 -29.92 -20.63
CA GLU A 752 -42.28 -28.89 -19.65
C GLU A 752 -41.06 -28.11 -19.14
N SER A 753 -39.84 -28.62 -19.33
CA SER A 753 -38.60 -27.93 -18.94
C SER A 753 -38.18 -26.93 -20.03
N LYS A 754 -38.05 -25.67 -19.65
CA LYS A 754 -37.50 -24.63 -20.52
C LYS A 754 -36.06 -24.95 -20.92
N LEU A 755 -35.27 -25.55 -20.01
CA LEU A 755 -33.90 -25.97 -20.28
C LEU A 755 -33.86 -27.05 -21.36
N PHE A 756 -34.74 -28.07 -21.27
CA PHE A 756 -34.81 -29.13 -22.27
C PHE A 756 -35.20 -28.58 -23.64
N GLN A 757 -36.24 -27.75 -23.71
CA GLN A 757 -36.68 -27.13 -24.98
C GLN A 757 -35.58 -26.31 -25.61
N LEU A 758 -34.85 -25.49 -24.84
CA LEU A 758 -33.75 -24.68 -25.33
C LEU A 758 -32.60 -25.56 -25.87
N ALA A 759 -32.22 -26.59 -25.11
CA ALA A 759 -31.14 -27.50 -25.52
C ALA A 759 -31.49 -28.32 -26.74
N GLU A 760 -32.75 -28.83 -26.86
CA GLU A 760 -33.26 -29.54 -27.99
C GLU A 760 -33.22 -28.67 -29.27
N GLN A 761 -33.66 -27.41 -29.18
CA GLN A 761 -33.62 -26.46 -30.26
C GLN A 761 -32.18 -26.17 -30.73
N ILE A 762 -31.25 -25.95 -29.78
CA ILE A 762 -29.85 -25.68 -30.07
C ILE A 762 -29.17 -26.91 -30.69
N HIS A 763 -29.39 -28.09 -30.12
CA HIS A 763 -28.84 -29.34 -30.63
C HIS A 763 -29.32 -29.66 -32.06
N PHE A 764 -30.59 -29.47 -32.31
CA PHE A 764 -31.19 -29.66 -33.63
C PHE A 764 -30.59 -28.70 -34.67
N ASN A 765 -30.48 -27.41 -34.34
CA ASN A 765 -29.89 -26.40 -35.24
C ASN A 765 -28.40 -26.61 -35.45
N ALA A 766 -27.66 -27.24 -34.56
CA ALA A 766 -26.24 -27.56 -34.70
C ALA A 766 -26.01 -28.84 -35.54
N SER A 767 -27.03 -29.67 -35.69
CA SER A 767 -26.96 -30.95 -36.43
C SER A 767 -27.38 -30.83 -37.88
N HIS A 768 -27.92 -29.69 -38.27
CA HIS A 768 -28.34 -29.31 -39.61
C HIS A 768 -27.61 -28.04 -40.06
#